data_ccd903a70befc895c680eacdb54fe580
#
_entry.id   ccd903a70befc895c680eacdb54fe580
#
_cell.length_a   1.000
_cell.length_b   1.000
_cell.length_c   1.000
_cell.angle_alpha   90.00
_cell.angle_beta   90.00
_cell.angle_gamma   90.00
#
_symmetry.space_group_name_H-M   'P 1'
#
loop_
_entity.id
_entity.type
_entity.pdbx_description
1 polymer ?
#
loop_
_entity_poly.entity_id
_entity_poly.type
_entity_poly.pdbx_seq_one_letter_code
_entity_poly.pdbx_strand_id
1 'polypeptide(L)'
;MQKFFLLDAYALIYRSYYAFIKNPRINSKGLNTSAIMGFLNTLNEVLTKEKPTHIGVAFDPHGPTFRSEAFPEYKAQREETPEDIRKAVPIIKDLLRAYRIPILQADGFEADDVIGTLAEKAGSIGVETYMLTPDKDYGQLVRDNIFIYRPRHGGGYEVMGPKEVCEKYGIPSTEAVIDLLALMGDSADNFPGCPGVGEKTAVKLINEFGSVSALIERSSEIKGKLRERVEQHVDDIKMSYFLATIKTDVPIELDMDALQLVEPDEEELGKILSELEMKSFADRVLKNSQKIQKPANQQLDLFAEFPTDGQDLPKNTSFETLKTVAHDYKLIDNEEEMRKICDYFRTKDFLCLDTETTSTSPIDAELVGLSFAVKEFEAFYVPIPAKREEALQIVNIFKDIYENPKILKIGQNLKYDLEVLRNYGIELKGKMWDTMIAHYLIQPELHHNMDYMAEIYLNYQTIHIDELIGPKGKNQKSMRDLSPTDVYEYAAEDADITLRLKNKLEPELKKFECENLFYNIEMPLMPVLAEMEMNGVCLDTESLKETSKIFTERMNEIEARIYELAGEKFNIASPKQVGEILFDKLKIVEKAKKTKTGQYVTSEEVLQQLKNKHEIVADILEHRGLKKLIGTYIDALPKLINPRTGHIHTSFNQTITATGRLSSSDPNLQNIPIRGEDGKEIRKAFIPEPGCLFFSADYSQIELRVMAHLSKDSQMIEVFKEGKDLHAATAANIYKKDISEVTRDERTKSKRANFGIIYGITVFGLAERLDIPRDEAKMLIDGYFQTFPQVHDYMEMSKEIARKQGYVTTLFGRRRYLPDINSHNATVRGFAERNAINAPIQGTAADIIKVAMIRIHQRFKAEGIRSKMILQVHDELNFSVYPEEKEQVERIVLEEMQGAFQLAVPLVADSGFGQNWLEAH
;
A
#
# COMPACT_ATOMS: atom_id res chain seq x y z
N MET A 1 -27.57 -32.99 -8.27
CA MET A 1 -28.21 -32.35 -7.10
C MET A 1 -28.48 -30.90 -7.47
N GLN A 2 -29.62 -30.37 -7.06
CA GLN A 2 -29.89 -28.95 -7.27
C GLN A 2 -29.06 -28.14 -6.23
N LYS A 3 -28.33 -27.15 -6.69
CA LYS A 3 -27.46 -26.30 -5.87
C LYS A 3 -27.95 -24.87 -5.97
N PHE A 4 -28.46 -24.31 -4.87
CA PHE A 4 -29.06 -22.98 -4.81
C PHE A 4 -28.16 -22.00 -4.04
N PHE A 5 -27.81 -20.87 -4.63
CA PHE A 5 -27.05 -19.81 -4.00
C PHE A 5 -27.93 -18.57 -3.75
N LEU A 6 -27.94 -18.11 -2.51
CA LEU A 6 -28.56 -16.86 -2.08
C LEU A 6 -27.48 -15.88 -1.63
N LEU A 7 -27.39 -14.72 -2.25
CA LEU A 7 -26.37 -13.73 -2.01
C LEU A 7 -26.96 -12.53 -1.24
N ASP A 8 -26.29 -12.13 -0.17
CA ASP A 8 -26.57 -10.90 0.57
C ASP A 8 -25.85 -9.73 -0.14
N ALA A 9 -26.61 -8.90 -0.85
CA ALA A 9 -26.07 -7.86 -1.70
C ALA A 9 -25.28 -6.81 -0.91
N TYR A 10 -25.90 -6.24 0.15
CA TYR A 10 -25.25 -5.15 0.88
C TYR A 10 -24.03 -5.61 1.64
N ALA A 11 -24.06 -6.79 2.26
CA ALA A 11 -22.89 -7.34 2.93
C ALA A 11 -21.68 -7.51 1.98
N LEU A 12 -21.92 -7.95 0.74
CA LEU A 12 -20.89 -8.08 -0.28
C LEU A 12 -20.43 -6.73 -0.87
N ILE A 13 -21.35 -5.79 -1.09
CA ILE A 13 -21.06 -4.44 -1.60
C ILE A 13 -20.20 -3.67 -0.61
N TYR A 14 -20.60 -3.63 0.67
CA TYR A 14 -19.83 -2.96 1.72
C TYR A 14 -18.45 -3.59 1.90
N ARG A 15 -18.37 -4.93 1.93
CA ARG A 15 -17.08 -5.63 1.99
C ARG A 15 -16.16 -5.23 0.85
N SER A 16 -16.68 -5.17 -0.37
CA SER A 16 -15.94 -4.79 -1.56
C SER A 16 -15.51 -3.32 -1.50
N TYR A 17 -16.38 -2.42 -1.13
CA TYR A 17 -16.08 -1.01 -0.96
C TYR A 17 -14.93 -0.77 0.04
N TYR A 18 -15.01 -1.37 1.22
CA TYR A 18 -13.97 -1.21 2.25
C TYR A 18 -12.66 -1.91 1.91
N ALA A 19 -12.67 -2.97 1.11
CA ALA A 19 -11.44 -3.61 0.63
C ALA A 19 -10.60 -2.66 -0.24
N PHE A 20 -11.24 -1.79 -1.01
CA PHE A 20 -10.58 -0.81 -1.89
C PHE A 20 -10.54 0.62 -1.34
N ILE A 21 -10.97 0.86 -0.09
CA ILE A 21 -11.09 2.22 0.47
C ILE A 21 -9.78 3.02 0.46
N LYS A 22 -8.63 2.33 0.52
CA LYS A 22 -7.30 2.95 0.47
C LYS A 22 -6.79 3.19 -0.96
N ASN A 23 -7.38 2.49 -1.93
CA ASN A 23 -7.02 2.57 -3.35
C ASN A 23 -8.26 2.35 -4.21
N PRO A 24 -9.19 3.34 -4.24
CA PRO A 24 -10.46 3.21 -4.95
C PRO A 24 -10.24 3.17 -6.46
N ARG A 25 -11.02 2.36 -7.15
CA ARG A 25 -11.04 2.28 -8.61
C ARG A 25 -12.08 3.25 -9.15
N ILE A 26 -11.62 4.31 -9.77
CA ILE A 26 -12.47 5.38 -10.31
C ILE A 26 -12.36 5.34 -11.84
N ASN A 27 -13.50 5.29 -12.55
CA ASN A 27 -13.49 5.34 -14.01
C ASN A 27 -13.31 6.78 -14.54
N SER A 28 -13.14 6.94 -15.86
CA SER A 28 -12.91 8.25 -16.48
C SER A 28 -14.03 9.27 -16.24
N LYS A 29 -15.24 8.80 -15.91
CA LYS A 29 -16.41 9.63 -15.58
C LYS A 29 -16.46 10.01 -14.08
N GLY A 30 -15.44 9.68 -13.30
CA GLY A 30 -15.37 9.96 -11.86
C GLY A 30 -16.22 9.04 -10.98
N LEU A 31 -16.74 7.94 -11.50
CA LEU A 31 -17.50 6.96 -10.74
C LEU A 31 -16.53 5.97 -10.03
N ASN A 32 -16.68 5.82 -8.72
CA ASN A 32 -15.96 4.79 -7.98
C ASN A 32 -16.58 3.41 -8.26
N THR A 33 -15.88 2.60 -9.04
CA THR A 33 -16.32 1.26 -9.47
C THR A 33 -15.87 0.14 -8.53
N SER A 34 -15.17 0.45 -7.44
CA SER A 34 -14.58 -0.53 -6.52
C SER A 34 -15.61 -1.52 -5.94
N ALA A 35 -16.75 -1.01 -5.46
CA ALA A 35 -17.82 -1.82 -4.93
C ALA A 35 -18.44 -2.72 -6.01
N ILE A 36 -18.63 -2.19 -7.21
CA ILE A 36 -19.19 -2.91 -8.36
C ILE A 36 -18.24 -4.04 -8.78
N MET A 37 -16.96 -3.71 -8.94
CA MET A 37 -15.95 -4.71 -9.35
C MET A 37 -15.80 -5.84 -8.33
N GLY A 38 -15.73 -5.50 -7.04
CA GLY A 38 -15.61 -6.52 -5.99
C GLY A 38 -16.84 -7.42 -5.92
N PHE A 39 -18.03 -6.86 -6.07
CA PHE A 39 -19.28 -7.62 -6.15
C PHE A 39 -19.29 -8.56 -7.37
N LEU A 40 -18.96 -8.04 -8.55
CA LEU A 40 -18.90 -8.82 -9.80
C LEU A 40 -17.86 -9.94 -9.75
N ASN A 41 -16.68 -9.69 -9.18
CA ASN A 41 -15.67 -10.74 -9.00
C ASN A 41 -16.20 -11.86 -8.10
N THR A 42 -16.87 -11.53 -6.99
CA THR A 42 -17.51 -12.52 -6.12
C THR A 42 -18.60 -13.32 -6.85
N LEU A 43 -19.45 -12.63 -7.59
CA LEU A 43 -20.50 -13.25 -8.40
C LEU A 43 -19.90 -14.21 -9.44
N ASN A 44 -18.92 -13.74 -10.20
CA ASN A 44 -18.27 -14.54 -11.24
C ASN A 44 -17.55 -15.78 -10.65
N GLU A 45 -16.95 -15.65 -9.48
CA GLU A 45 -16.32 -16.79 -8.78
C GLU A 45 -17.35 -17.84 -8.39
N VAL A 46 -18.51 -17.44 -7.89
CA VAL A 46 -19.63 -18.37 -7.62
C VAL A 46 -20.10 -19.05 -8.90
N LEU A 47 -20.35 -18.29 -9.96
CA LEU A 47 -20.84 -18.82 -11.23
C LEU A 47 -19.87 -19.80 -11.88
N THR A 48 -18.56 -19.53 -11.82
CA THR A 48 -17.53 -20.34 -12.51
C THR A 48 -17.05 -21.55 -11.70
N LYS A 49 -16.82 -21.38 -10.39
CA LYS A 49 -16.27 -22.42 -9.51
C LYS A 49 -17.36 -23.31 -8.93
N GLU A 50 -18.43 -22.72 -8.39
CA GLU A 50 -19.48 -23.44 -7.70
C GLU A 50 -20.58 -23.98 -8.64
N LYS A 51 -20.73 -23.34 -9.80
CA LYS A 51 -21.67 -23.73 -10.87
C LYS A 51 -23.08 -24.01 -10.34
N PRO A 52 -23.71 -23.01 -9.68
CA PRO A 52 -25.03 -23.17 -9.10
C PRO A 52 -26.06 -23.52 -10.18
N THR A 53 -27.07 -24.32 -9.83
CA THR A 53 -28.23 -24.53 -10.71
C THR A 53 -29.28 -23.44 -10.56
N HIS A 54 -29.33 -22.81 -9.36
CA HIS A 54 -30.24 -21.72 -9.03
C HIS A 54 -29.50 -20.64 -8.25
N ILE A 55 -29.88 -19.38 -8.47
CA ILE A 55 -29.23 -18.24 -7.83
C ILE A 55 -30.23 -17.08 -7.62
N GLY A 56 -30.07 -16.35 -6.51
CA GLY A 56 -30.81 -15.13 -6.25
C GLY A 56 -29.99 -14.15 -5.39
N VAL A 57 -30.20 -12.85 -5.58
CA VAL A 57 -29.49 -11.80 -4.83
C VAL A 57 -30.48 -10.95 -4.05
N ALA A 58 -30.40 -10.96 -2.73
CA ALA A 58 -31.30 -10.23 -1.86
C ALA A 58 -30.76 -8.83 -1.52
N PHE A 59 -31.67 -7.84 -1.54
CA PHE A 59 -31.42 -6.44 -1.18
C PHE A 59 -32.35 -6.02 -0.07
N ASP A 60 -31.87 -5.15 0.83
CA ASP A 60 -32.71 -4.47 1.81
C ASP A 60 -33.71 -3.53 1.10
N PRO A 61 -34.93 -3.36 1.64
CA PRO A 61 -35.93 -2.46 1.10
C PRO A 61 -35.59 -0.98 1.31
N HIS A 62 -36.21 -0.12 0.53
CA HIS A 62 -36.21 1.32 0.76
C HIS A 62 -37.34 1.68 1.74
N GLY A 63 -37.11 1.62 3.02
CA GLY A 63 -38.11 2.01 4.01
C GLY A 63 -37.91 1.36 5.37
N PRO A 64 -38.79 1.65 6.35
CA PRO A 64 -38.72 1.05 7.67
C PRO A 64 -38.97 -0.47 7.57
N THR A 65 -38.29 -1.21 8.44
CA THR A 65 -38.53 -2.65 8.62
C THR A 65 -39.27 -2.88 9.93
N PHE A 66 -39.87 -4.06 10.10
CA PHE A 66 -40.57 -4.41 11.33
C PHE A 66 -39.67 -4.27 12.59
N ARG A 67 -38.32 -4.44 12.44
CA ARG A 67 -37.39 -4.24 13.55
C ARG A 67 -37.25 -2.77 13.92
N SER A 68 -37.12 -1.89 12.94
CA SER A 68 -37.02 -0.44 13.18
C SER A 68 -38.33 0.18 13.66
N GLU A 69 -39.49 -0.43 13.33
CA GLU A 69 -40.78 -0.03 13.86
C GLU A 69 -40.95 -0.49 15.33
N ALA A 70 -40.49 -1.69 15.67
CA ALA A 70 -40.58 -2.22 17.04
C ALA A 70 -39.53 -1.58 17.98
N PHE A 71 -38.36 -1.21 17.47
CA PHE A 71 -37.26 -0.61 18.22
C PHE A 71 -36.59 0.51 17.40
N PRO A 72 -37.01 1.78 17.56
CA PRO A 72 -36.51 2.91 16.75
C PRO A 72 -35.02 3.15 16.87
N GLU A 73 -34.36 2.66 17.91
CA GLU A 73 -32.92 2.76 18.10
C GLU A 73 -32.16 1.69 17.34
N TYR A 74 -32.81 0.70 16.73
CA TYR A 74 -32.23 -0.33 15.90
C TYR A 74 -31.51 0.27 14.71
N LYS A 75 -30.23 -0.04 14.55
CA LYS A 75 -29.35 0.52 13.50
C LYS A 75 -29.25 2.06 13.47
N ALA A 76 -29.79 2.79 14.47
CA ALA A 76 -29.78 4.26 14.47
C ALA A 76 -28.37 4.89 14.54
N GLN A 77 -27.36 4.12 14.98
CA GLN A 77 -25.96 4.57 15.03
C GLN A 77 -25.18 4.30 13.74
N ARG A 78 -25.79 3.63 12.75
CA ARG A 78 -25.15 3.43 11.45
C ARG A 78 -24.96 4.77 10.75
N GLU A 79 -23.74 5.04 10.28
CA GLU A 79 -23.48 6.20 9.40
C GLU A 79 -24.32 6.09 8.12
N GLU A 80 -24.68 7.22 7.53
CA GLU A 80 -25.34 7.22 6.21
C GLU A 80 -24.54 6.38 5.23
N THR A 81 -25.26 5.63 4.39
CA THR A 81 -24.63 4.83 3.33
C THR A 81 -23.74 5.73 2.46
N PRO A 82 -22.45 5.40 2.29
CA PRO A 82 -21.52 6.16 1.47
C PRO A 82 -22.11 6.47 0.09
N GLU A 83 -21.88 7.68 -0.40
CA GLU A 83 -22.42 8.13 -1.69
C GLU A 83 -22.02 7.18 -2.83
N ASP A 84 -20.79 6.68 -2.82
CA ASP A 84 -20.30 5.72 -3.81
C ASP A 84 -21.09 4.41 -3.80
N ILE A 85 -21.48 3.91 -2.63
CA ILE A 85 -22.35 2.74 -2.52
C ILE A 85 -23.76 3.06 -3.03
N ARG A 86 -24.30 4.25 -2.72
CA ARG A 86 -25.60 4.68 -3.23
C ARG A 86 -25.63 4.76 -4.75
N LYS A 87 -24.50 5.17 -5.37
CA LYS A 87 -24.35 5.18 -6.84
C LYS A 87 -24.13 3.78 -7.42
N ALA A 88 -23.42 2.90 -6.71
CA ALA A 88 -23.09 1.54 -7.16
C ALA A 88 -24.32 0.61 -7.16
N VAL A 89 -25.23 0.72 -6.18
CA VAL A 89 -26.38 -0.18 -6.03
C VAL A 89 -27.30 -0.24 -7.24
N PRO A 90 -27.75 0.89 -7.84
CA PRO A 90 -28.55 0.84 -9.07
C PRO A 90 -27.83 0.12 -10.22
N ILE A 91 -26.55 0.40 -10.39
CA ILE A 91 -25.72 -0.21 -11.44
C ILE A 91 -25.57 -1.72 -11.23
N ILE A 92 -25.35 -2.15 -9.99
CA ILE A 92 -25.31 -3.59 -9.64
C ILE A 92 -26.64 -4.26 -9.95
N LYS A 93 -27.77 -3.60 -9.67
CA LYS A 93 -29.10 -4.12 -10.02
C LYS A 93 -29.29 -4.23 -11.54
N ASP A 94 -28.77 -3.28 -12.33
CA ASP A 94 -28.82 -3.34 -13.80
C ASP A 94 -27.93 -4.49 -14.32
N LEU A 95 -26.74 -4.66 -13.76
CA LEU A 95 -25.88 -5.79 -14.06
C LEU A 95 -26.53 -7.13 -13.73
N LEU A 96 -27.18 -7.28 -12.57
CA LEU A 96 -27.92 -8.49 -12.22
C LEU A 96 -29.06 -8.79 -13.20
N ARG A 97 -29.79 -7.76 -13.68
CA ARG A 97 -30.81 -7.91 -14.72
C ARG A 97 -30.20 -8.40 -16.04
N ALA A 98 -29.03 -7.84 -16.44
CA ALA A 98 -28.30 -8.32 -17.60
C ALA A 98 -27.78 -9.75 -17.44
N TYR A 99 -27.38 -10.15 -16.23
CA TYR A 99 -27.08 -11.55 -15.88
C TYR A 99 -28.32 -12.44 -15.83
N ARG A 100 -29.54 -11.85 -15.91
CA ARG A 100 -30.82 -12.54 -15.70
C ARG A 100 -30.91 -13.25 -14.34
N ILE A 101 -30.24 -12.67 -13.32
CA ILE A 101 -30.27 -13.17 -11.94
C ILE A 101 -31.36 -12.41 -11.19
N PRO A 102 -32.31 -13.13 -10.55
CA PRO A 102 -33.39 -12.51 -9.81
C PRO A 102 -32.91 -11.67 -8.63
N ILE A 103 -33.47 -10.44 -8.55
CA ILE A 103 -33.32 -9.55 -7.42
C ILE A 103 -34.45 -9.84 -6.44
N LEU A 104 -34.10 -10.22 -5.22
CA LEU A 104 -35.03 -10.61 -4.16
C LEU A 104 -35.18 -9.46 -3.16
N GLN A 105 -36.41 -9.05 -2.92
CA GLN A 105 -36.71 -7.96 -1.97
C GLN A 105 -38.16 -8.09 -1.49
N ALA A 106 -38.41 -7.80 -0.21
CA ALA A 106 -39.76 -7.74 0.38
C ALA A 106 -39.89 -6.48 1.24
N ASP A 107 -40.94 -5.70 1.02
CA ASP A 107 -41.19 -4.48 1.80
C ASP A 107 -41.41 -4.80 3.27
N GLY A 108 -40.78 -4.05 4.16
CA GLY A 108 -40.84 -4.22 5.60
C GLY A 108 -39.93 -5.33 6.19
N PHE A 109 -39.17 -6.07 5.36
CA PHE A 109 -38.29 -7.15 5.78
C PHE A 109 -36.85 -6.90 5.24
N GLU A 110 -35.85 -7.25 6.02
CA GLU A 110 -34.43 -7.11 5.63
C GLU A 110 -34.00 -8.25 4.68
N ALA A 111 -32.86 -8.10 4.01
CA ALA A 111 -32.33 -9.12 3.09
C ALA A 111 -32.09 -10.46 3.78
N ASP A 112 -31.69 -10.45 5.06
CA ASP A 112 -31.49 -11.66 5.87
C ASP A 112 -32.79 -12.45 6.07
N ASP A 113 -33.94 -11.77 6.30
CA ASP A 113 -35.26 -12.39 6.43
C ASP A 113 -35.72 -13.04 5.11
N VAL A 114 -35.46 -12.33 3.99
CA VAL A 114 -35.77 -12.86 2.66
C VAL A 114 -34.94 -14.12 2.34
N ILE A 115 -33.63 -14.05 2.61
CA ILE A 115 -32.71 -15.18 2.42
C ILE A 115 -33.10 -16.34 3.36
N GLY A 116 -33.37 -16.07 4.63
CA GLY A 116 -33.78 -17.07 5.61
C GLY A 116 -35.05 -17.81 5.22
N THR A 117 -36.06 -17.06 4.76
CA THR A 117 -37.33 -17.63 4.30
C THR A 117 -37.13 -18.54 3.05
N LEU A 118 -36.38 -18.09 2.08
CA LEU A 118 -36.14 -18.85 0.85
C LEU A 118 -35.24 -20.07 1.10
N ALA A 119 -34.24 -19.94 1.98
CA ALA A 119 -33.36 -21.03 2.37
C ALA A 119 -34.14 -22.15 3.08
N GLU A 120 -35.00 -21.81 4.06
CA GLU A 120 -35.86 -22.78 4.75
C GLU A 120 -36.86 -23.47 3.80
N LYS A 121 -37.51 -22.71 2.89
CA LYS A 121 -38.41 -23.26 1.88
C LYS A 121 -37.67 -24.20 0.90
N ALA A 122 -36.51 -23.83 0.41
CA ALA A 122 -35.69 -24.64 -0.49
C ALA A 122 -35.15 -25.91 0.24
N GLY A 123 -34.68 -25.72 1.47
CA GLY A 123 -34.23 -26.82 2.32
C GLY A 123 -35.33 -27.86 2.61
N SER A 124 -36.57 -27.40 2.84
CA SER A 124 -37.71 -28.29 3.09
C SER A 124 -38.08 -29.22 1.89
N ILE A 125 -37.71 -28.81 0.67
CA ILE A 125 -37.89 -29.63 -0.53
C ILE A 125 -36.63 -30.38 -0.95
N GLY A 126 -35.58 -30.37 -0.10
CA GLY A 126 -34.36 -31.16 -0.29
C GLY A 126 -33.32 -30.51 -1.22
N VAL A 127 -33.39 -29.20 -1.47
CA VAL A 127 -32.40 -28.46 -2.26
C VAL A 127 -31.21 -28.06 -1.38
N GLU A 128 -29.97 -28.34 -1.84
CA GLU A 128 -28.77 -27.84 -1.20
C GLU A 128 -28.66 -26.30 -1.38
N THR A 129 -28.75 -25.57 -0.27
CA THR A 129 -28.81 -24.11 -0.27
C THR A 129 -27.57 -23.50 0.39
N TYR A 130 -26.95 -22.55 -0.28
CA TYR A 130 -25.74 -21.85 0.15
C TYR A 130 -26.03 -20.35 0.31
N MET A 131 -25.93 -19.84 1.53
CA MET A 131 -26.11 -18.43 1.86
C MET A 131 -24.75 -17.74 1.80
N LEU A 132 -24.49 -16.92 0.78
CA LEU A 132 -23.23 -16.20 0.61
C LEU A 132 -23.28 -14.88 1.38
N THR A 133 -22.73 -14.88 2.57
CA THR A 133 -22.64 -13.72 3.47
C THR A 133 -21.46 -13.84 4.42
N PRO A 134 -20.80 -12.73 4.82
CA PRO A 134 -19.85 -12.70 5.93
C PRO A 134 -20.53 -12.65 7.30
N ASP A 135 -21.84 -12.45 7.35
CA ASP A 135 -22.58 -12.21 8.61
C ASP A 135 -22.71 -13.49 9.45
N LYS A 136 -22.47 -13.33 10.74
CA LYS A 136 -22.53 -14.41 11.73
C LYS A 136 -23.96 -14.82 12.08
N ASP A 137 -24.92 -13.92 11.90
CA ASP A 137 -26.30 -14.08 12.34
C ASP A 137 -27.04 -15.17 11.54
N TYR A 138 -26.59 -15.40 10.29
CA TYR A 138 -27.06 -16.51 9.45
C TYR A 138 -26.76 -17.91 10.02
N GLY A 139 -25.88 -18.00 11.04
CA GLY A 139 -25.62 -19.26 11.75
C GLY A 139 -26.87 -19.95 12.27
N GLN A 140 -27.90 -19.18 12.67
CA GLN A 140 -29.18 -19.70 13.15
C GLN A 140 -30.01 -20.47 12.10
N LEU A 141 -29.72 -20.24 10.80
CA LEU A 141 -30.44 -20.83 9.67
C LEU A 141 -29.79 -22.12 9.17
N VAL A 142 -28.57 -22.45 9.62
CA VAL A 142 -27.79 -23.57 9.12
C VAL A 142 -28.41 -24.90 9.53
N ARG A 143 -28.62 -25.79 8.55
CA ARG A 143 -29.19 -27.14 8.67
C ARG A 143 -28.36 -28.13 7.83
N ASP A 144 -28.72 -29.41 7.80
CA ASP A 144 -28.00 -30.46 7.07
C ASP A 144 -27.86 -30.18 5.56
N ASN A 145 -28.78 -29.39 4.99
CA ASN A 145 -28.79 -29.00 3.58
C ASN A 145 -28.82 -27.48 3.38
N ILE A 146 -28.60 -26.68 4.43
CA ILE A 146 -28.50 -25.21 4.37
C ILE A 146 -27.17 -24.79 4.98
N PHE A 147 -26.31 -24.18 4.19
CA PHE A 147 -24.94 -23.86 4.54
C PHE A 147 -24.67 -22.36 4.43
N ILE A 148 -23.75 -21.84 5.27
CA ILE A 148 -23.14 -20.54 5.02
C ILE A 148 -21.94 -20.75 4.09
N TYR A 149 -21.88 -19.97 3.02
CA TYR A 149 -20.73 -19.84 2.13
C TYR A 149 -20.01 -18.54 2.44
N ARG A 150 -18.94 -18.62 3.25
CA ARG A 150 -18.33 -17.45 3.88
C ARG A 150 -16.99 -17.07 3.24
N PRO A 151 -16.78 -15.77 2.84
CA PRO A 151 -15.49 -15.32 2.36
C PRO A 151 -14.44 -15.30 3.47
N ARG A 152 -13.23 -15.84 3.21
CA ARG A 152 -12.10 -15.83 4.15
C ARG A 152 -11.27 -14.53 4.08
N HIS A 153 -10.59 -14.19 5.17
CA HIS A 153 -9.52 -13.22 5.15
C HIS A 153 -8.29 -13.84 4.45
N GLY A 154 -7.79 -13.17 3.39
CA GLY A 154 -6.66 -13.69 2.59
C GLY A 154 -7.06 -14.46 1.33
N GLY A 155 -8.36 -14.50 0.99
CA GLY A 155 -8.90 -15.09 -0.24
C GLY A 155 -9.53 -16.47 -0.03
N GLY A 156 -10.42 -16.84 -0.99
CA GLY A 156 -11.20 -18.07 -0.95
C GLY A 156 -12.40 -18.03 -0.02
N TYR A 157 -13.09 -19.17 0.09
CA TYR A 157 -14.32 -19.31 0.88
C TYR A 157 -14.25 -20.51 1.81
N GLU A 158 -15.08 -20.49 2.86
CA GLU A 158 -15.35 -21.65 3.72
C GLU A 158 -16.84 -21.99 3.67
N VAL A 159 -17.14 -23.27 3.62
CA VAL A 159 -18.52 -23.78 3.77
C VAL A 159 -18.69 -24.14 5.24
N MET A 160 -19.74 -23.59 5.85
CA MET A 160 -20.07 -23.87 7.26
C MET A 160 -21.43 -24.57 7.35
N GLY A 161 -21.40 -25.83 7.72
CA GLY A 161 -22.56 -26.61 8.11
C GLY A 161 -22.82 -26.58 9.60
N PRO A 162 -23.77 -27.38 10.11
CA PRO A 162 -24.15 -27.37 11.54
C PRO A 162 -22.97 -27.62 12.47
N LYS A 163 -22.11 -28.56 12.12
CA LYS A 163 -20.92 -28.90 12.91
C LYS A 163 -19.94 -27.73 13.01
N GLU A 164 -19.60 -27.09 11.89
CA GLU A 164 -18.66 -25.99 11.83
C GLU A 164 -19.18 -24.76 12.58
N VAL A 165 -20.51 -24.50 12.52
CA VAL A 165 -21.15 -23.41 13.29
C VAL A 165 -21.08 -23.69 14.78
N CYS A 166 -21.48 -24.89 15.22
CA CYS A 166 -21.44 -25.27 16.62
C CYS A 166 -20.02 -25.25 17.22
N GLU A 167 -19.03 -25.78 16.49
CA GLU A 167 -17.62 -25.77 16.91
C GLU A 167 -17.05 -24.34 16.98
N LYS A 168 -17.37 -23.49 16.02
CA LYS A 168 -16.89 -22.13 15.95
C LYS A 168 -17.38 -21.24 17.09
N TYR A 169 -18.66 -21.35 17.45
CA TYR A 169 -19.26 -20.53 18.50
C TYR A 169 -19.31 -21.23 19.85
N GLY A 170 -18.94 -22.51 19.95
CA GLY A 170 -18.95 -23.27 21.19
C GLY A 170 -20.34 -23.54 21.75
N ILE A 171 -21.34 -23.65 20.87
CA ILE A 171 -22.78 -23.79 21.23
C ILE A 171 -23.31 -25.19 20.88
N PRO A 172 -24.39 -25.65 21.54
CA PRO A 172 -24.88 -27.02 21.38
C PRO A 172 -25.67 -27.26 20.09
N SER A 173 -26.23 -26.22 19.48
CA SER A 173 -27.01 -26.30 18.24
C SER A 173 -26.93 -24.96 17.48
N THR A 174 -27.29 -24.99 16.20
CA THR A 174 -27.29 -23.79 15.34
C THR A 174 -28.38 -22.78 15.77
N GLU A 175 -29.49 -23.23 16.29
CA GLU A 175 -30.56 -22.37 16.85
C GLU A 175 -30.06 -21.54 18.03
N ALA A 176 -29.12 -22.07 18.82
CA ALA A 176 -28.52 -21.34 19.93
C ALA A 176 -27.70 -20.09 19.53
N VAL A 177 -27.48 -19.85 18.25
CA VAL A 177 -26.92 -18.59 17.74
C VAL A 177 -27.79 -17.40 18.13
N ILE A 178 -29.13 -17.53 18.06
CA ILE A 178 -30.07 -16.48 18.47
C ILE A 178 -29.92 -16.18 19.96
N ASP A 179 -29.84 -17.23 20.78
CA ASP A 179 -29.70 -17.10 22.26
C ASP A 179 -28.35 -16.42 22.59
N LEU A 180 -27.28 -16.76 21.83
CA LEU A 180 -25.98 -16.14 21.99
C LEU A 180 -26.02 -14.63 21.71
N LEU A 181 -26.64 -14.23 20.61
CA LEU A 181 -26.81 -12.85 20.20
C LEU A 181 -27.71 -12.08 21.17
N ALA A 182 -28.81 -12.70 21.63
CA ALA A 182 -29.73 -12.11 22.60
C ALA A 182 -29.04 -11.76 23.92
N LEU A 183 -28.11 -12.59 24.38
CA LEU A 183 -27.36 -12.33 25.61
C LEU A 183 -26.23 -11.33 25.41
N MET A 184 -25.53 -11.39 24.28
CA MET A 184 -24.38 -10.52 24.01
C MET A 184 -24.80 -9.11 23.60
N GLY A 185 -25.93 -8.97 22.93
CA GLY A 185 -26.26 -7.79 22.15
C GLY A 185 -25.39 -7.63 20.91
N ASP A 186 -25.71 -6.65 20.09
CA ASP A 186 -24.89 -6.26 18.97
C ASP A 186 -24.73 -4.74 18.87
N SER A 187 -23.50 -4.26 18.99
CA SER A 187 -23.20 -2.84 18.90
C SER A 187 -23.27 -2.29 17.46
N ALA A 188 -23.18 -3.16 16.44
CA ALA A 188 -23.29 -2.75 15.04
C ALA A 188 -24.76 -2.50 14.66
N ASP A 189 -25.68 -3.27 15.22
CA ASP A 189 -27.11 -3.17 15.01
C ASP A 189 -27.84 -2.45 16.16
N ASN A 190 -27.05 -2.06 17.16
CA ASN A 190 -27.52 -1.26 18.32
C ASN A 190 -28.66 -1.91 19.12
N PHE A 191 -28.55 -3.21 19.42
CA PHE A 191 -29.45 -3.83 20.37
C PHE A 191 -28.74 -4.27 21.69
N PRO A 192 -29.42 -4.15 22.86
CA PRO A 192 -28.71 -3.99 24.13
C PRO A 192 -28.03 -5.26 24.66
N GLY A 193 -28.62 -6.43 24.46
CA GLY A 193 -28.23 -7.66 25.15
C GLY A 193 -28.34 -7.58 26.65
N CYS A 194 -27.60 -8.42 27.37
CA CYS A 194 -27.47 -8.34 28.82
C CYS A 194 -26.16 -7.58 29.16
N PRO A 195 -26.24 -6.39 29.77
CA PRO A 195 -25.06 -5.59 30.07
C PRO A 195 -24.00 -6.34 30.88
N GLY A 196 -22.77 -6.41 30.34
CA GLY A 196 -21.62 -7.09 30.93
C GLY A 196 -21.59 -8.61 30.71
N VAL A 197 -22.43 -9.14 29.83
CA VAL A 197 -22.36 -10.50 29.32
C VAL A 197 -21.69 -10.47 27.97
N GLY A 198 -20.44 -10.90 27.91
CA GLY A 198 -19.72 -11.09 26.65
C GLY A 198 -19.79 -12.54 26.17
N GLU A 199 -19.22 -12.79 24.96
CA GLU A 199 -19.28 -14.08 24.26
C GLU A 199 -19.00 -15.30 25.16
N LYS A 200 -17.90 -15.30 25.90
CA LYS A 200 -17.51 -16.42 26.78
C LYS A 200 -18.54 -16.70 27.87
N THR A 201 -19.16 -15.65 28.42
CA THR A 201 -20.17 -15.78 29.45
C THR A 201 -21.48 -16.25 28.84
N ALA A 202 -21.87 -15.72 27.69
CA ALA A 202 -23.07 -16.12 26.97
C ALA A 202 -23.00 -17.60 26.55
N VAL A 203 -21.88 -18.02 25.95
CA VAL A 203 -21.61 -19.42 25.58
C VAL A 203 -21.75 -20.35 26.80
N LYS A 204 -21.16 -19.96 27.94
CA LYS A 204 -21.26 -20.74 29.17
C LYS A 204 -22.72 -20.88 29.65
N LEU A 205 -23.46 -19.78 29.65
CA LEU A 205 -24.87 -19.77 30.06
C LEU A 205 -25.74 -20.62 29.16
N ILE A 206 -25.54 -20.53 27.83
CA ILE A 206 -26.30 -21.33 26.87
C ILE A 206 -25.98 -22.82 27.00
N ASN A 207 -24.70 -23.19 27.18
CA ASN A 207 -24.35 -24.59 27.42
C ASN A 207 -24.87 -25.14 28.74
N GLU A 208 -25.07 -24.30 29.77
CA GLU A 208 -25.58 -24.69 31.08
C GLU A 208 -27.12 -24.74 31.12
N PHE A 209 -27.81 -23.78 30.49
CA PHE A 209 -29.27 -23.62 30.56
C PHE A 209 -29.99 -24.06 29.29
N GLY A 210 -29.31 -24.21 28.18
CA GLY A 210 -29.84 -24.66 26.90
C GLY A 210 -30.40 -23.53 26.04
N SER A 211 -31.10 -22.56 26.57
CA SER A 211 -31.67 -21.40 25.86
C SER A 211 -31.84 -20.20 26.76
N VAL A 212 -32.03 -19.03 26.17
CA VAL A 212 -32.36 -17.77 26.89
C VAL A 212 -33.67 -17.88 27.65
N SER A 213 -34.68 -18.53 27.09
CA SER A 213 -35.95 -18.75 27.78
C SER A 213 -35.77 -19.59 29.05
N ALA A 214 -35.06 -20.70 28.96
CA ALA A 214 -34.75 -21.54 30.13
C ALA A 214 -33.86 -20.81 31.15
N LEU A 215 -32.92 -19.98 30.66
CA LEU A 215 -32.06 -19.14 31.50
C LEU A 215 -32.88 -18.13 32.33
N ILE A 216 -33.84 -17.47 31.72
CA ILE A 216 -34.72 -16.51 32.40
C ILE A 216 -35.61 -17.22 33.44
N GLU A 217 -36.22 -18.34 33.09
CA GLU A 217 -37.06 -19.13 34.00
C GLU A 217 -36.26 -19.67 35.20
N ARG A 218 -35.00 -20.06 34.97
CA ARG A 218 -34.12 -20.65 35.97
C ARG A 218 -33.06 -19.65 36.49
N SER A 219 -33.31 -18.35 36.37
CA SER A 219 -32.37 -17.29 36.79
C SER A 219 -31.93 -17.41 38.25
N SER A 220 -32.78 -18.00 39.12
CA SER A 220 -32.43 -18.28 40.51
C SER A 220 -31.25 -19.24 40.71
N GLU A 221 -30.89 -20.05 39.72
CA GLU A 221 -29.75 -20.97 39.73
C GLU A 221 -28.42 -20.27 39.40
N ILE A 222 -28.47 -19.07 38.82
CA ILE A 222 -27.30 -18.26 38.52
C ILE A 222 -26.72 -17.68 39.82
N LYS A 223 -25.39 -17.72 39.95
CA LYS A 223 -24.69 -17.24 41.15
C LYS A 223 -24.20 -15.80 41.02
N GLY A 224 -24.30 -15.04 42.12
CA GLY A 224 -23.65 -13.73 42.26
C GLY A 224 -24.27 -12.61 41.41
N LYS A 225 -23.48 -11.59 41.11
CA LYS A 225 -23.93 -10.38 40.35
C LYS A 225 -24.48 -10.66 38.96
N LEU A 226 -24.16 -11.81 38.38
CA LEU A 226 -24.65 -12.19 37.06
C LEU A 226 -26.16 -12.47 37.11
N ARG A 227 -26.65 -13.09 38.18
CA ARG A 227 -28.10 -13.29 38.42
C ARG A 227 -28.84 -11.96 38.45
N GLU A 228 -28.37 -11.01 39.26
CA GLU A 228 -28.98 -9.68 39.37
C GLU A 228 -29.09 -8.99 38.03
N ARG A 229 -28.01 -9.08 37.19
CA ARG A 229 -28.03 -8.50 35.86
C ARG A 229 -29.03 -9.15 34.92
N VAL A 230 -29.07 -10.48 34.87
CA VAL A 230 -30.05 -11.20 34.04
C VAL A 230 -31.48 -10.85 34.46
N GLU A 231 -31.79 -10.85 35.77
CA GLU A 231 -33.09 -10.52 36.29
C GLU A 231 -33.50 -9.05 36.04
N GLN A 232 -32.55 -8.10 36.08
CA GLN A 232 -32.80 -6.68 35.82
C GLN A 232 -33.00 -6.35 34.34
N HIS A 233 -32.42 -7.16 33.43
CA HIS A 233 -32.40 -6.89 31.99
C HIS A 233 -33.16 -7.93 31.15
N VAL A 234 -34.20 -8.55 31.75
CA VAL A 234 -35.02 -9.54 31.04
C VAL A 234 -35.69 -8.97 29.80
N ASP A 235 -36.18 -7.74 29.87
CA ASP A 235 -36.84 -7.09 28.74
C ASP A 235 -35.81 -6.74 27.61
N ASP A 236 -34.62 -6.28 27.98
CA ASP A 236 -33.55 -6.03 27.04
C ASP A 236 -33.10 -7.31 26.32
N ILE A 237 -33.00 -8.42 27.06
CA ILE A 237 -32.66 -9.74 26.51
C ILE A 237 -33.76 -10.23 25.56
N LYS A 238 -35.04 -10.09 25.94
CA LYS A 238 -36.17 -10.47 25.06
C LYS A 238 -36.25 -9.61 23.82
N MET A 239 -35.99 -8.30 23.93
CA MET A 239 -35.95 -7.39 22.80
C MET A 239 -34.80 -7.78 21.88
N SER A 240 -33.61 -8.04 22.42
CA SER A 240 -32.45 -8.49 21.65
C SER A 240 -32.69 -9.85 20.97
N TYR A 241 -33.37 -10.77 21.63
CA TYR A 241 -33.80 -12.05 21.02
C TYR A 241 -34.73 -11.81 19.82
N PHE A 242 -35.68 -10.92 19.93
CA PHE A 242 -36.60 -10.54 18.85
C PHE A 242 -35.84 -9.90 17.68
N LEU A 243 -34.92 -8.96 17.96
CA LEU A 243 -34.16 -8.24 16.95
C LEU A 243 -33.13 -9.13 16.23
N ALA A 244 -32.50 -10.08 16.94
CA ALA A 244 -31.53 -11.01 16.40
C ALA A 244 -32.16 -12.16 15.60
N THR A 245 -33.47 -12.40 15.77
CA THR A 245 -34.17 -13.50 15.08
C THR A 245 -34.39 -13.15 13.62
N ILE A 246 -33.81 -13.94 12.71
CA ILE A 246 -34.09 -13.87 11.28
C ILE A 246 -35.46 -14.52 11.03
N LYS A 247 -36.37 -13.78 10.40
CA LYS A 247 -37.69 -14.29 10.02
C LYS A 247 -37.62 -15.23 8.84
N THR A 248 -38.34 -16.35 8.96
CA THR A 248 -38.44 -17.38 7.90
C THR A 248 -39.85 -17.53 7.35
N ASP A 249 -40.71 -16.57 7.64
CA ASP A 249 -42.14 -16.50 7.25
C ASP A 249 -42.48 -15.25 6.42
N VAL A 250 -41.49 -14.65 5.78
CA VAL A 250 -41.68 -13.50 4.88
C VAL A 250 -42.66 -13.88 3.74
N PRO A 251 -43.58 -12.97 3.35
CA PRO A 251 -44.53 -13.23 2.28
C PRO A 251 -43.88 -13.16 0.89
N ILE A 252 -42.91 -14.02 0.66
CA ILE A 252 -42.19 -14.22 -0.62
C ILE A 252 -42.35 -15.68 -1.07
N GLU A 253 -42.69 -15.90 -2.33
CA GLU A 253 -42.81 -17.24 -2.88
C GLU A 253 -41.44 -17.78 -3.34
N LEU A 254 -41.21 -19.08 -3.15
CA LEU A 254 -40.06 -19.77 -3.70
C LEU A 254 -40.43 -20.27 -5.11
N ASP A 255 -40.05 -19.52 -6.13
CA ASP A 255 -40.20 -19.90 -7.55
C ASP A 255 -38.86 -20.42 -8.08
N MET A 256 -38.71 -21.76 -8.03
CA MET A 256 -37.48 -22.40 -8.48
C MET A 256 -37.25 -22.26 -9.99
N ASP A 257 -38.28 -22.10 -10.80
CA ASP A 257 -38.15 -21.89 -12.24
C ASP A 257 -37.61 -20.49 -12.53
N ALA A 258 -38.12 -19.49 -11.84
CA ALA A 258 -37.62 -18.12 -11.93
C ALA A 258 -36.17 -17.93 -11.40
N LEU A 259 -35.78 -18.75 -10.41
CA LEU A 259 -34.44 -18.72 -9.79
C LEU A 259 -33.41 -19.58 -10.56
N GLN A 260 -33.82 -20.32 -11.60
CA GLN A 260 -32.91 -21.13 -12.38
C GLN A 260 -31.85 -20.25 -13.07
N LEU A 261 -30.58 -20.63 -12.94
CA LEU A 261 -29.49 -19.92 -13.62
C LEU A 261 -29.63 -20.13 -15.14
N VAL A 262 -29.76 -19.04 -15.86
CA VAL A 262 -29.86 -18.99 -17.32
C VAL A 262 -28.70 -18.19 -17.90
N GLU A 263 -28.44 -18.30 -19.22
CA GLU A 263 -27.39 -17.54 -19.89
C GLU A 263 -27.67 -16.02 -19.80
N PRO A 264 -26.66 -15.19 -19.54
CA PRO A 264 -26.82 -13.75 -19.45
C PRO A 264 -27.23 -13.12 -20.79
N ASP A 265 -27.75 -11.90 -20.72
CA ASP A 265 -27.90 -11.04 -21.88
C ASP A 265 -26.55 -10.41 -22.19
N GLU A 266 -25.77 -11.06 -23.08
CA GLU A 266 -24.39 -10.66 -23.38
C GLU A 266 -24.30 -9.25 -24.00
N GLU A 267 -25.32 -8.82 -24.75
CA GLU A 267 -25.35 -7.49 -25.37
C GLU A 267 -25.53 -6.39 -24.31
N GLU A 268 -26.52 -6.52 -23.45
CA GLU A 268 -26.78 -5.53 -22.41
C GLU A 268 -25.68 -5.56 -21.33
N LEU A 269 -25.18 -6.74 -20.97
CA LEU A 269 -24.07 -6.88 -20.05
C LEU A 269 -22.79 -6.22 -20.59
N GLY A 270 -22.47 -6.43 -21.89
CA GLY A 270 -21.33 -5.84 -22.54
C GLY A 270 -21.42 -4.32 -22.61
N LYS A 271 -22.63 -3.78 -22.84
CA LYS A 271 -22.87 -2.33 -22.84
C LYS A 271 -22.62 -1.72 -21.45
N ILE A 272 -23.22 -2.27 -20.39
CA ILE A 272 -23.04 -1.78 -19.03
C ILE A 272 -21.56 -1.86 -18.60
N LEU A 273 -20.89 -2.99 -18.85
CA LEU A 273 -19.48 -3.17 -18.53
C LEU A 273 -18.58 -2.21 -19.31
N SER A 274 -18.91 -1.89 -20.58
CA SER A 274 -18.21 -0.90 -21.38
C SER A 274 -18.41 0.52 -20.83
N GLU A 275 -19.62 0.87 -20.40
CA GLU A 275 -19.90 2.17 -19.76
C GLU A 275 -19.17 2.35 -18.41
N LEU A 276 -18.93 1.25 -17.72
CA LEU A 276 -18.15 1.19 -16.46
C LEU A 276 -16.64 1.11 -16.70
N GLU A 277 -16.21 0.97 -17.94
CA GLU A 277 -14.80 0.77 -18.33
C GLU A 277 -14.18 -0.51 -17.72
N MET A 278 -15.01 -1.54 -17.51
CA MET A 278 -14.61 -2.83 -16.94
C MET A 278 -14.27 -3.86 -18.02
N LYS A 279 -13.43 -3.52 -18.99
CA LYS A 279 -13.11 -4.36 -20.16
C LYS A 279 -12.55 -5.73 -19.75
N SER A 280 -11.54 -5.78 -18.91
CA SER A 280 -10.93 -7.04 -18.47
C SER A 280 -11.91 -7.98 -17.74
N PHE A 281 -12.96 -7.41 -17.11
CA PHE A 281 -14.04 -8.20 -16.55
C PHE A 281 -15.01 -8.67 -17.65
N ALA A 282 -15.37 -7.79 -18.57
CA ALA A 282 -16.21 -8.10 -19.72
C ALA A 282 -15.63 -9.26 -20.55
N ASP A 283 -14.34 -9.22 -20.81
CA ASP A 283 -13.61 -10.23 -21.58
C ASP A 283 -13.63 -11.63 -20.92
N ARG A 284 -13.66 -11.67 -19.59
CA ARG A 284 -13.76 -12.94 -18.84
C ARG A 284 -15.16 -13.57 -18.85
N VAL A 285 -16.21 -12.77 -18.97
CA VAL A 285 -17.60 -13.24 -18.79
C VAL A 285 -18.42 -13.33 -20.07
N LEU A 286 -18.03 -12.63 -21.14
CA LEU A 286 -18.77 -12.63 -22.41
C LEU A 286 -18.21 -13.69 -23.38
N LYS A 287 -19.01 -14.66 -23.74
CA LYS A 287 -18.60 -15.82 -24.59
C LYS A 287 -18.66 -15.53 -26.11
N ASN A 288 -19.36 -14.52 -26.57
CA ASN A 288 -19.73 -14.29 -27.99
C ASN A 288 -19.53 -12.91 -28.56
N SER A 289 -18.49 -12.19 -28.20
CA SER A 289 -18.22 -10.82 -28.70
C SER A 289 -17.85 -10.72 -30.21
N GLN A 290 -17.95 -11.79 -31.00
CA GLN A 290 -17.60 -11.79 -32.44
C GLN A 290 -18.69 -11.26 -33.39
N LYS A 291 -19.86 -10.80 -32.94
CA LYS A 291 -20.99 -10.45 -33.82
C LYS A 291 -21.61 -9.07 -33.68
N ILE A 292 -20.96 -8.09 -33.11
CA ILE A 292 -21.48 -6.72 -33.15
C ILE A 292 -20.77 -5.91 -34.22
N GLN A 293 -21.47 -5.70 -35.37
CA GLN A 293 -21.00 -4.89 -36.49
C GLN A 293 -20.82 -3.44 -36.09
N LYS A 294 -19.69 -2.87 -36.49
CA LYS A 294 -19.35 -1.46 -36.32
C LYS A 294 -20.24 -0.57 -37.18
N PRO A 295 -20.74 0.59 -36.72
CA PRO A 295 -21.02 1.70 -37.60
C PRO A 295 -19.70 2.29 -38.11
N ALA A 296 -19.59 2.39 -39.43
CA ALA A 296 -18.45 3.02 -40.09
C ALA A 296 -18.37 4.51 -39.76
N ASN A 297 -17.17 5.03 -39.60
CA ASN A 297 -16.78 6.43 -39.44
C ASN A 297 -17.03 7.09 -38.06
N GLN A 298 -16.14 6.90 -37.13
CA GLN A 298 -15.66 8.05 -36.37
C GLN A 298 -14.14 7.91 -36.20
N GLN A 299 -13.47 8.96 -36.64
CA GLN A 299 -12.03 9.19 -36.46
C GLN A 299 -11.73 9.15 -34.96
N LEU A 300 -10.82 8.26 -34.57
CA LEU A 300 -10.35 8.12 -33.19
C LEU A 300 -9.80 9.45 -32.71
N ASP A 301 -10.54 10.12 -31.84
CA ASP A 301 -10.02 11.28 -31.13
C ASP A 301 -9.10 10.75 -30.01
N LEU A 302 -7.79 10.80 -30.27
CA LEU A 302 -6.73 10.28 -29.42
C LEU A 302 -6.51 11.16 -28.16
N PHE A 303 -7.39 12.14 -27.91
CA PHE A 303 -7.20 13.21 -26.93
C PHE A 303 -8.29 13.33 -25.86
N ALA A 304 -9.04 12.27 -25.59
CA ALA A 304 -9.89 12.28 -24.40
C ALA A 304 -9.04 12.16 -23.14
N GLU A 305 -9.16 13.15 -22.29
CA GLU A 305 -8.44 13.34 -21.04
C GLU A 305 -8.46 12.11 -20.14
N PHE A 306 -7.24 11.67 -19.73
CA PHE A 306 -6.91 10.67 -18.71
C PHE A 306 -7.48 9.25 -18.85
N PRO A 307 -6.65 8.27 -19.16
CA PRO A 307 -7.00 6.87 -18.98
C PRO A 307 -6.74 6.45 -17.54
N THR A 308 -7.78 6.54 -16.74
CA THR A 308 -7.92 5.64 -15.63
C THR A 308 -8.56 4.38 -16.18
N ASP A 309 -7.79 3.28 -16.22
CA ASP A 309 -8.19 1.98 -16.74
C ASP A 309 -8.65 1.98 -18.22
N GLY A 310 -7.73 1.60 -19.11
CA GLY A 310 -8.05 1.03 -20.40
C GLY A 310 -8.71 1.95 -21.41
N GLN A 311 -8.02 3.00 -21.86
CA GLN A 311 -8.35 3.62 -23.12
C GLN A 311 -8.03 2.68 -24.28
N ASP A 312 -9.06 2.52 -25.11
CA ASP A 312 -9.01 2.05 -26.50
C ASP A 312 -8.00 0.92 -26.82
N LEU A 313 -8.15 -0.20 -26.09
CA LEU A 313 -7.75 -1.47 -26.65
C LEU A 313 -8.70 -1.85 -27.78
N PRO A 314 -8.23 -2.41 -28.91
CA PRO A 314 -9.10 -2.88 -29.97
C PRO A 314 -10.10 -3.88 -29.38
N LYS A 315 -11.32 -3.85 -29.89
CA LYS A 315 -12.42 -4.78 -29.52
C LYS A 315 -12.10 -6.22 -29.93
N ASN A 316 -11.10 -6.84 -29.30
CA ASN A 316 -10.87 -8.27 -29.35
C ASN A 316 -10.92 -8.81 -27.93
N THR A 317 -11.72 -9.77 -27.71
CA THR A 317 -12.27 -10.30 -26.48
C THR A 317 -11.40 -11.29 -25.74
N SER A 318 -10.14 -11.44 -26.14
CA SER A 318 -9.11 -12.20 -25.46
C SER A 318 -7.80 -11.45 -25.52
N PHE A 319 -7.03 -11.43 -24.41
CA PHE A 319 -5.66 -11.02 -24.49
C PHE A 319 -4.93 -11.82 -25.56
N GLU A 320 -4.09 -11.15 -26.32
CA GLU A 320 -3.05 -11.83 -27.08
C GLU A 320 -2.14 -12.57 -26.08
N THR A 321 -1.66 -13.71 -26.47
CA THR A 321 -0.72 -14.52 -25.68
C THR A 321 0.34 -15.05 -26.63
N LEU A 322 1.39 -15.62 -26.10
CA LEU A 322 2.41 -16.28 -26.90
C LEU A 322 1.83 -17.31 -27.90
N LYS A 323 0.73 -17.98 -27.53
CA LYS A 323 0.05 -18.98 -28.37
C LYS A 323 -0.77 -18.39 -29.51
N THR A 324 -1.16 -17.12 -29.42
CA THR A 324 -2.05 -16.46 -30.39
C THR A 324 -1.33 -15.49 -31.32
N VAL A 325 -0.13 -15.08 -30.95
CA VAL A 325 0.69 -14.12 -31.71
C VAL A 325 1.81 -14.83 -32.44
N ALA A 326 1.98 -14.55 -33.74
CA ALA A 326 3.10 -15.07 -34.50
C ALA A 326 4.41 -14.42 -34.03
N HIS A 327 5.39 -15.19 -33.65
CA HIS A 327 6.68 -14.76 -33.14
C HIS A 327 7.81 -15.65 -33.64
N ASP A 328 9.04 -15.17 -33.55
CA ASP A 328 10.28 -15.87 -33.92
C ASP A 328 11.25 -15.84 -32.73
N TYR A 329 11.01 -16.65 -31.71
CA TYR A 329 11.85 -16.79 -30.54
C TYR A 329 12.83 -17.93 -30.68
N LYS A 330 14.11 -17.68 -30.38
CA LYS A 330 15.19 -18.63 -30.65
C LYS A 330 16.00 -18.94 -29.40
N LEU A 331 16.14 -20.22 -29.13
CA LEU A 331 17.13 -20.74 -28.18
C LEU A 331 18.49 -20.81 -28.88
N ILE A 332 19.47 -20.11 -28.33
CA ILE A 332 20.85 -20.03 -28.88
C ILE A 332 21.77 -20.72 -27.87
N ASP A 333 22.15 -21.96 -28.15
CA ASP A 333 22.87 -22.82 -27.20
C ASP A 333 24.30 -23.16 -27.63
N ASN A 334 24.75 -22.62 -28.80
CA ASN A 334 26.06 -22.87 -29.30
C ASN A 334 26.83 -21.57 -29.65
N GLU A 335 28.16 -21.59 -29.52
CA GLU A 335 29.02 -20.42 -29.63
C GLU A 335 28.99 -19.78 -31.04
N GLU A 336 28.84 -20.59 -32.10
CA GLU A 336 28.80 -20.05 -33.46
C GLU A 336 27.57 -19.17 -33.68
N GLU A 337 26.41 -19.61 -33.20
CA GLU A 337 25.19 -18.83 -33.29
C GLU A 337 25.21 -17.61 -32.34
N MET A 338 25.78 -17.73 -31.11
CA MET A 338 26.00 -16.59 -30.23
C MET A 338 26.84 -15.50 -30.92
N ARG A 339 27.88 -15.86 -31.62
CA ARG A 339 28.71 -14.89 -32.39
C ARG A 339 27.93 -14.26 -33.55
N LYS A 340 27.11 -15.06 -34.28
CA LYS A 340 26.26 -14.55 -35.37
C LYS A 340 25.25 -13.53 -34.87
N ILE A 341 24.58 -13.78 -33.72
CA ILE A 341 23.62 -12.81 -33.16
C ILE A 341 24.36 -11.57 -32.63
N CYS A 342 25.56 -11.68 -32.07
CA CYS A 342 26.38 -10.53 -31.73
C CYS A 342 26.67 -9.64 -32.96
N ASP A 343 27.04 -10.23 -34.10
CA ASP A 343 27.25 -9.47 -35.34
C ASP A 343 25.96 -8.79 -35.80
N TYR A 344 24.84 -9.46 -35.66
CA TYR A 344 23.52 -8.87 -35.92
C TYR A 344 23.23 -7.68 -35.01
N PHE A 345 23.44 -7.80 -33.68
CA PHE A 345 23.21 -6.72 -32.73
C PHE A 345 24.15 -5.51 -32.98
N ARG A 346 25.38 -5.72 -33.42
CA ARG A 346 26.29 -4.62 -33.77
C ARG A 346 25.75 -3.70 -34.88
N THR A 347 24.85 -4.18 -35.73
CA THR A 347 24.17 -3.40 -36.77
C THR A 347 23.02 -2.55 -36.30
N LYS A 348 22.66 -2.66 -35.02
CA LYS A 348 21.46 -2.03 -34.44
C LYS A 348 21.81 -0.82 -33.59
N ASP A 349 20.89 0.14 -33.52
CA ASP A 349 20.99 1.34 -32.69
C ASP A 349 20.53 1.11 -31.25
N PHE A 350 19.81 0.02 -31.01
CA PHE A 350 19.34 -0.37 -29.70
C PHE A 350 19.36 -1.88 -29.49
N LEU A 351 19.33 -2.29 -28.20
CA LEU A 351 19.23 -3.64 -27.74
C LEU A 351 18.29 -3.67 -26.51
N CYS A 352 17.19 -4.38 -26.60
CA CYS A 352 16.42 -4.77 -25.43
C CYS A 352 17.06 -6.00 -24.80
N LEU A 353 17.21 -5.99 -23.48
CA LEU A 353 17.88 -7.04 -22.73
C LEU A 353 17.13 -7.34 -21.44
N ASP A 354 17.23 -8.57 -21.00
CA ASP A 354 16.76 -9.06 -19.71
C ASP A 354 17.66 -10.20 -19.22
N THR A 355 17.70 -10.46 -17.92
CA THR A 355 18.53 -11.52 -17.32
C THR A 355 17.70 -12.46 -16.46
N GLU A 356 17.80 -13.77 -16.74
CA GLU A 356 17.28 -14.80 -15.88
C GLU A 356 18.31 -15.20 -14.83
N THR A 357 17.87 -15.30 -13.57
CA THR A 357 18.79 -15.45 -12.43
C THR A 357 18.24 -16.40 -11.36
N THR A 358 19.12 -16.74 -10.41
CA THR A 358 18.79 -17.64 -9.29
C THR A 358 18.18 -16.93 -8.07
N SER A 359 18.21 -15.59 -7.99
CA SER A 359 17.81 -14.82 -6.81
C SER A 359 17.26 -13.45 -7.20
N THR A 360 16.37 -12.91 -6.39
CA THR A 360 15.91 -11.51 -6.50
C THR A 360 16.89 -10.50 -5.89
N SER A 361 17.92 -10.96 -5.16
CA SER A 361 19.04 -10.13 -4.69
C SER A 361 20.12 -10.09 -5.77
N PRO A 362 20.37 -8.94 -6.44
CA PRO A 362 21.32 -8.88 -7.53
C PRO A 362 22.76 -9.16 -7.07
N ILE A 363 23.07 -8.88 -5.80
CA ILE A 363 24.39 -9.14 -5.21
C ILE A 363 24.72 -10.64 -5.22
N ASP A 364 23.75 -11.51 -4.88
CA ASP A 364 23.93 -12.94 -4.75
C ASP A 364 23.44 -13.74 -5.97
N ALA A 365 22.82 -13.07 -6.92
CA ALA A 365 22.24 -13.70 -8.09
C ALA A 365 23.30 -14.28 -9.02
N GLU A 366 23.07 -15.51 -9.48
CA GLU A 366 23.82 -16.14 -10.55
C GLU A 366 22.98 -16.10 -11.83
N LEU A 367 23.61 -15.80 -12.96
CA LEU A 367 22.97 -15.82 -14.27
C LEU A 367 22.53 -17.23 -14.67
N VAL A 368 21.29 -17.37 -15.07
CA VAL A 368 20.72 -18.58 -15.67
C VAL A 368 20.56 -18.42 -17.18
N GLY A 369 20.31 -17.21 -17.65
CA GLY A 369 20.17 -16.89 -19.06
C GLY A 369 20.26 -15.41 -19.36
N LEU A 370 20.43 -15.10 -20.65
CA LEU A 370 20.40 -13.76 -21.21
C LEU A 370 19.36 -13.72 -22.33
N SER A 371 18.50 -12.74 -22.30
CA SER A 371 17.45 -12.53 -23.30
C SER A 371 17.68 -11.24 -24.08
N PHE A 372 17.37 -11.25 -25.37
CA PHE A 372 17.62 -10.11 -26.25
C PHE A 372 16.49 -9.93 -27.26
N ALA A 373 16.12 -8.68 -27.52
CA ALA A 373 15.26 -8.32 -28.65
C ALA A 373 15.75 -7.03 -29.32
N VAL A 374 15.72 -7.01 -30.65
CA VAL A 374 16.06 -5.85 -31.48
C VAL A 374 14.97 -5.50 -32.50
N LYS A 375 13.90 -6.26 -32.48
CA LYS A 375 12.73 -6.11 -33.34
C LYS A 375 11.53 -6.75 -32.61
N GLU A 376 10.36 -6.14 -32.70
CA GLU A 376 9.13 -6.72 -32.15
C GLU A 376 8.87 -8.11 -32.75
N PHE A 377 8.43 -9.02 -31.88
CA PHE A 377 8.11 -10.42 -32.20
C PHE A 377 9.32 -11.27 -32.61
N GLU A 378 10.55 -10.78 -32.39
CA GLU A 378 11.81 -11.51 -32.60
C GLU A 378 12.66 -11.39 -31.34
N ALA A 379 12.98 -12.51 -30.71
CA ALA A 379 13.81 -12.50 -29.50
C ALA A 379 14.71 -13.74 -29.43
N PHE A 380 15.75 -13.64 -28.64
CA PHE A 380 16.82 -14.63 -28.52
C PHE A 380 17.07 -14.92 -27.04
N TYR A 381 17.17 -16.17 -26.68
CA TYR A 381 17.55 -16.60 -25.34
C TYR A 381 18.86 -17.40 -25.39
N VAL A 382 19.81 -17.04 -24.55
CA VAL A 382 21.13 -17.67 -24.39
C VAL A 382 21.23 -18.29 -23.00
N PRO A 383 21.23 -19.60 -22.84
CA PRO A 383 21.37 -20.24 -21.53
C PRO A 383 22.78 -20.07 -20.98
N ILE A 384 22.89 -19.79 -19.70
CA ILE A 384 24.15 -19.63 -18.98
C ILE A 384 24.36 -20.80 -18.02
N PRO A 385 25.49 -21.52 -18.14
CA PRO A 385 25.80 -22.67 -17.30
C PRO A 385 26.08 -22.28 -15.86
N ALA A 386 25.88 -23.21 -14.91
CA ALA A 386 26.10 -22.98 -13.48
C ALA A 386 27.60 -22.77 -13.12
N LYS A 387 28.52 -23.36 -13.90
CA LYS A 387 29.94 -23.16 -13.64
C LYS A 387 30.37 -21.75 -14.03
N ARG A 388 30.88 -21.02 -13.05
CA ARG A 388 31.26 -19.62 -13.19
C ARG A 388 32.23 -19.36 -14.35
N GLU A 389 33.21 -20.23 -14.56
CA GLU A 389 34.18 -20.09 -15.63
C GLU A 389 33.53 -20.20 -17.02
N GLU A 390 32.68 -21.16 -17.23
CA GLU A 390 31.92 -21.36 -18.46
C GLU A 390 30.94 -20.19 -18.69
N ALA A 391 30.24 -19.74 -17.63
CA ALA A 391 29.37 -18.59 -17.66
C ALA A 391 30.11 -17.32 -18.12
N LEU A 392 31.30 -17.05 -17.57
CA LEU A 392 32.14 -15.91 -17.96
C LEU A 392 32.57 -15.98 -19.41
N GLN A 393 32.87 -17.15 -19.96
CA GLN A 393 33.22 -17.31 -21.39
C GLN A 393 32.05 -16.86 -22.27
N ILE A 394 30.83 -17.31 -21.97
CA ILE A 394 29.63 -16.95 -22.74
C ILE A 394 29.31 -15.46 -22.58
N VAL A 395 29.25 -14.94 -21.36
CA VAL A 395 28.94 -13.52 -21.10
C VAL A 395 29.93 -12.60 -21.82
N ASN A 396 31.22 -12.98 -21.88
CA ASN A 396 32.27 -12.19 -22.58
C ASN A 396 32.07 -12.15 -24.11
N ILE A 397 31.36 -13.08 -24.72
CA ILE A 397 31.00 -12.99 -26.14
C ILE A 397 30.15 -11.74 -26.40
N PHE A 398 29.29 -11.37 -25.48
CA PHE A 398 28.37 -10.23 -25.58
C PHE A 398 28.94 -8.93 -25.00
N LYS A 399 30.13 -8.95 -24.39
CA LYS A 399 30.72 -7.79 -23.71
C LYS A 399 30.76 -6.55 -24.59
N ASP A 400 31.22 -6.69 -25.84
CA ASP A 400 31.32 -5.57 -26.78
C ASP A 400 29.97 -4.90 -27.07
N ILE A 401 28.89 -5.66 -27.03
CA ILE A 401 27.52 -5.14 -27.26
C ILE A 401 27.03 -4.38 -26.04
N TYR A 402 27.20 -4.96 -24.86
CA TYR A 402 26.81 -4.33 -23.59
C TYR A 402 27.59 -3.03 -23.34
N GLU A 403 28.92 -3.03 -23.65
CA GLU A 403 29.79 -1.89 -23.41
C GLU A 403 29.85 -0.89 -24.57
N ASN A 404 29.12 -1.12 -25.68
CA ASN A 404 29.09 -0.18 -26.79
C ASN A 404 28.22 1.05 -26.43
N PRO A 405 28.79 2.26 -26.30
CA PRO A 405 28.06 3.45 -25.93
C PRO A 405 27.09 3.97 -27.01
N LYS A 406 27.18 3.47 -28.22
CA LYS A 406 26.34 3.87 -29.37
C LYS A 406 25.01 3.09 -29.37
N ILE A 407 24.92 1.92 -28.72
CA ILE A 407 23.74 1.09 -28.67
C ILE A 407 22.94 1.49 -27.44
N LEU A 408 21.69 1.92 -27.62
CA LEU A 408 20.75 2.16 -26.53
C LEU A 408 20.37 0.82 -25.87
N LYS A 409 20.52 0.71 -24.55
CA LYS A 409 20.08 -0.47 -23.78
C LYS A 409 18.67 -0.22 -23.24
N ILE A 410 17.75 -1.14 -23.52
CA ILE A 410 16.36 -1.09 -23.09
C ILE A 410 16.11 -2.26 -22.13
N GLY A 411 15.40 -2.05 -21.04
CA GLY A 411 15.04 -3.11 -20.10
C GLY A 411 13.84 -2.74 -19.24
N GLN A 412 13.42 -3.70 -18.45
CA GLN A 412 12.38 -3.55 -17.41
C GLN A 412 13.06 -3.73 -16.05
N ASN A 413 13.09 -2.71 -15.18
CA ASN A 413 13.89 -2.71 -13.96
C ASN A 413 15.39 -2.96 -14.23
N LEU A 414 15.90 -2.28 -15.25
CA LEU A 414 17.24 -2.43 -15.82
C LEU A 414 18.37 -2.24 -14.80
N LYS A 415 18.09 -1.60 -13.66
CA LYS A 415 19.04 -1.49 -12.56
C LYS A 415 19.46 -2.86 -12.03
N TYR A 416 18.54 -3.80 -11.90
CA TYR A 416 18.81 -5.17 -11.48
C TYR A 416 19.77 -5.88 -12.45
N ASP A 417 19.49 -5.81 -13.75
CA ASP A 417 20.33 -6.44 -14.79
C ASP A 417 21.73 -5.83 -14.82
N LEU A 418 21.82 -4.51 -14.64
CA LEU A 418 23.08 -3.80 -14.56
C LEU A 418 23.96 -4.31 -13.41
N GLU A 419 23.37 -4.51 -12.22
CA GLU A 419 24.08 -5.01 -11.03
C GLU A 419 24.49 -6.48 -11.20
N VAL A 420 23.60 -7.32 -11.72
CA VAL A 420 23.90 -8.73 -12.02
C VAL A 420 25.06 -8.83 -13.04
N LEU A 421 25.00 -8.08 -14.14
CA LEU A 421 26.05 -8.08 -15.17
C LEU A 421 27.39 -7.55 -14.64
N ARG A 422 27.40 -6.57 -13.74
CA ARG A 422 28.62 -6.11 -13.07
C ARG A 422 29.30 -7.21 -12.27
N ASN A 423 28.55 -8.13 -11.65
CA ASN A 423 29.15 -9.30 -11.00
C ASN A 423 29.92 -10.20 -11.98
N TYR A 424 29.63 -10.12 -13.28
CA TYR A 424 30.33 -10.85 -14.35
C TYR A 424 31.35 -10.01 -15.08
N GLY A 425 31.68 -8.79 -14.60
CA GLY A 425 32.70 -7.91 -15.20
C GLY A 425 32.21 -7.19 -16.45
N ILE A 426 30.92 -7.01 -16.61
CA ILE A 426 30.29 -6.26 -17.70
C ILE A 426 29.76 -4.93 -17.17
N GLU A 427 30.06 -3.85 -17.87
CA GLU A 427 29.45 -2.54 -17.64
C GLU A 427 28.49 -2.17 -18.77
N LEU A 428 27.25 -1.87 -18.45
CA LEU A 428 26.34 -1.28 -19.44
C LEU A 428 26.77 0.16 -19.72
N LYS A 429 27.23 0.43 -20.95
CA LYS A 429 27.66 1.77 -21.37
C LYS A 429 26.70 2.40 -22.37
N GLY A 430 26.65 3.73 -22.35
CA GLY A 430 25.80 4.52 -23.24
C GLY A 430 24.46 4.87 -22.61
N LYS A 431 23.51 5.23 -23.47
CA LYS A 431 22.14 5.57 -23.03
C LYS A 431 21.38 4.32 -22.61
N MET A 432 20.54 4.47 -21.60
CA MET A 432 19.66 3.42 -21.08
C MET A 432 18.21 3.89 -21.11
N TRP A 433 17.27 2.95 -21.20
CA TRP A 433 15.84 3.22 -21.23
C TRP A 433 15.10 2.13 -20.45
N ASP A 434 14.39 2.50 -19.41
CA ASP A 434 13.69 1.57 -18.50
C ASP A 434 12.19 1.77 -18.58
N THR A 435 11.45 0.70 -18.88
CA THR A 435 9.99 0.72 -19.03
C THR A 435 9.27 0.98 -17.70
N MET A 436 9.79 0.45 -16.59
CA MET A 436 9.22 0.67 -15.24
C MET A 436 9.31 2.13 -14.82
N ILE A 437 10.47 2.77 -15.04
CA ILE A 437 10.69 4.20 -14.74
C ILE A 437 9.83 5.09 -15.66
N ALA A 438 9.74 4.75 -16.95
CA ALA A 438 8.90 5.48 -17.89
C ALA A 438 7.43 5.47 -17.47
N HIS A 439 6.89 4.31 -17.17
CA HIS A 439 5.51 4.17 -16.73
C HIS A 439 5.26 4.86 -15.38
N TYR A 440 6.18 4.79 -14.44
CA TYR A 440 6.08 5.51 -13.18
C TYR A 440 5.94 7.02 -13.37
N LEU A 441 6.67 7.62 -14.28
CA LEU A 441 6.54 9.07 -14.55
C LEU A 441 5.21 9.45 -15.22
N ILE A 442 4.64 8.55 -16.02
CA ILE A 442 3.35 8.73 -16.69
C ILE A 442 2.19 8.51 -15.69
N GLN A 443 2.25 7.44 -14.90
CA GLN A 443 1.18 6.96 -14.02
C GLN A 443 1.72 6.51 -12.65
N PRO A 444 2.16 7.45 -11.78
CA PRO A 444 2.87 7.11 -10.53
C PRO A 444 2.05 6.33 -9.50
N GLU A 445 0.72 6.23 -9.67
CA GLU A 445 -0.18 5.55 -8.75
C GLU A 445 -0.47 4.09 -9.11
N LEU A 446 -0.06 3.65 -10.32
CA LEU A 446 -0.36 2.32 -10.83
C LEU A 446 0.77 1.33 -10.53
N HIS A 447 0.55 0.05 -10.86
CA HIS A 447 1.60 -0.96 -10.82
C HIS A 447 2.52 -0.82 -12.05
N HIS A 448 3.81 -1.03 -11.85
CA HIS A 448 4.83 -0.83 -12.90
C HIS A 448 5.51 -2.15 -13.30
N ASN A 449 4.95 -3.31 -12.92
CA ASN A 449 5.43 -4.60 -13.38
C ASN A 449 5.03 -4.84 -14.84
N MET A 450 5.83 -5.64 -15.54
CA MET A 450 5.70 -5.88 -16.96
C MET A 450 4.34 -6.49 -17.33
N ASP A 451 3.88 -7.49 -16.59
CA ASP A 451 2.60 -8.17 -16.83
C ASP A 451 1.44 -7.16 -16.87
N TYR A 452 1.34 -6.31 -15.86
CA TYR A 452 0.32 -5.27 -15.78
C TYR A 452 0.41 -4.30 -16.95
N MET A 453 1.63 -3.85 -17.30
CA MET A 453 1.81 -2.93 -18.43
C MET A 453 1.51 -3.60 -19.77
N ALA A 454 1.85 -4.88 -19.95
CA ALA A 454 1.52 -5.66 -21.14
C ALA A 454 0.00 -5.77 -21.32
N GLU A 455 -0.73 -6.03 -20.23
CA GLU A 455 -2.19 -6.08 -20.26
C GLU A 455 -2.81 -4.74 -20.71
N ILE A 456 -2.37 -3.61 -20.12
CA ILE A 456 -3.03 -2.30 -20.36
C ILE A 456 -2.56 -1.61 -21.65
N TYR A 457 -1.29 -1.77 -22.07
CA TYR A 457 -0.75 -1.09 -23.26
C TYR A 457 -0.71 -1.94 -24.50
N LEU A 458 -0.58 -3.26 -24.37
CA LEU A 458 -0.44 -4.18 -25.48
C LEU A 458 -1.64 -5.10 -25.68
N ASN A 459 -2.60 -5.14 -24.73
CA ASN A 459 -3.65 -6.14 -24.66
C ASN A 459 -3.08 -7.57 -24.71
N TYR A 460 -2.00 -7.80 -23.99
CA TYR A 460 -1.22 -9.03 -24.01
C TYR A 460 -1.06 -9.61 -22.62
N GLN A 461 -1.30 -10.91 -22.48
CA GLN A 461 -1.07 -11.65 -21.24
C GLN A 461 0.23 -12.43 -21.37
N THR A 462 1.20 -12.08 -20.58
CA THR A 462 2.51 -12.74 -20.49
C THR A 462 2.44 -14.08 -19.79
N ILE A 463 3.44 -14.91 -19.97
CA ILE A 463 3.65 -16.12 -19.17
C ILE A 463 4.09 -15.68 -17.76
N HIS A 464 3.36 -16.09 -16.72
CA HIS A 464 3.77 -15.80 -15.34
C HIS A 464 4.88 -16.74 -14.87
N ILE A 465 5.89 -16.18 -14.17
CA ILE A 465 6.98 -16.97 -13.60
C ILE A 465 6.50 -18.11 -12.69
N ASP A 466 5.39 -17.95 -11.98
CA ASP A 466 4.79 -18.99 -11.14
C ASP A 466 4.30 -20.22 -11.95
N GLU A 467 4.09 -20.08 -13.27
CA GLU A 467 3.76 -21.20 -14.15
C GLU A 467 4.98 -22.09 -14.40
N LEU A 468 6.19 -21.51 -14.37
CA LEU A 468 7.45 -22.22 -14.59
C LEU A 468 8.00 -22.83 -13.30
N ILE A 469 8.14 -22.00 -12.23
CA ILE A 469 8.82 -22.39 -10.99
C ILE A 469 7.86 -22.79 -9.87
N GLY A 470 6.56 -22.62 -10.08
CA GLY A 470 5.52 -22.85 -9.07
C GLY A 470 5.29 -21.70 -8.11
N PRO A 471 4.21 -21.72 -7.34
CA PRO A 471 3.82 -20.64 -6.44
C PRO A 471 4.81 -20.45 -5.29
N LYS A 472 4.91 -19.23 -4.79
CA LYS A 472 5.78 -18.88 -3.65
C LYS A 472 5.59 -19.82 -2.47
N GLY A 473 6.67 -20.43 -1.99
CA GLY A 473 6.66 -21.35 -0.86
C GLY A 473 7.88 -22.28 -0.82
N LYS A 474 7.88 -23.20 0.14
CA LYS A 474 8.99 -24.14 0.34
C LYS A 474 9.27 -25.08 -0.86
N ASN A 475 8.31 -25.24 -1.75
CA ASN A 475 8.40 -26.13 -2.91
C ASN A 475 8.61 -25.36 -4.23
N GLN A 476 8.83 -24.04 -4.19
CA GLN A 476 9.15 -23.25 -5.37
C GLN A 476 10.52 -23.67 -5.89
N LYS A 477 10.60 -23.93 -7.19
CA LYS A 477 11.85 -24.27 -7.89
C LYS A 477 12.68 -23.02 -8.13
N SER A 478 13.97 -23.18 -8.37
CA SER A 478 14.81 -22.13 -8.95
C SER A 478 14.72 -22.17 -10.48
N MET A 479 14.92 -21.03 -11.15
CA MET A 479 15.06 -21.00 -12.62
C MET A 479 16.19 -21.91 -13.09
N ARG A 480 17.21 -22.11 -12.27
CA ARG A 480 18.33 -23.02 -12.53
C ARG A 480 17.93 -24.51 -12.60
N ASP A 481 16.79 -24.88 -11.98
CA ASP A 481 16.30 -26.27 -11.97
C ASP A 481 15.53 -26.64 -13.25
N LEU A 482 15.28 -25.67 -14.13
CA LEU A 482 14.55 -25.85 -15.37
C LEU A 482 15.51 -26.08 -16.54
N SER A 483 15.04 -26.80 -17.58
CA SER A 483 15.82 -26.95 -18.82
C SER A 483 15.78 -25.65 -19.65
N PRO A 484 16.82 -25.35 -20.45
CA PRO A 484 16.78 -24.21 -21.35
C PRO A 484 15.57 -24.20 -22.30
N THR A 485 15.08 -25.38 -22.69
CA THR A 485 13.89 -25.53 -23.52
C THR A 485 12.58 -25.19 -22.83
N ASP A 486 12.52 -25.25 -21.50
CA ASP A 486 11.35 -24.86 -20.73
C ASP A 486 11.32 -23.35 -20.43
N VAL A 487 12.49 -22.69 -20.44
CA VAL A 487 12.67 -21.29 -20.06
C VAL A 487 12.67 -20.33 -21.24
N TYR A 488 13.16 -20.78 -22.44
CA TYR A 488 13.50 -19.85 -23.52
C TYR A 488 12.32 -19.05 -24.06
N GLU A 489 11.12 -19.62 -24.10
CA GLU A 489 9.92 -18.89 -24.56
C GLU A 489 9.54 -17.78 -23.58
N TYR A 490 9.54 -18.06 -22.29
CA TYR A 490 9.30 -17.09 -21.23
C TYR A 490 10.31 -15.95 -21.28
N ALA A 491 11.59 -16.28 -21.24
CA ALA A 491 12.66 -15.29 -21.19
C ALA A 491 12.78 -14.44 -22.49
N ALA A 492 12.50 -15.03 -23.64
CA ALA A 492 12.45 -14.32 -24.92
C ALA A 492 11.21 -13.41 -24.99
N GLU A 493 10.07 -13.85 -24.43
CA GLU A 493 8.87 -13.03 -24.28
C GLU A 493 9.14 -11.78 -23.47
N ASP A 494 9.86 -11.88 -22.34
CA ASP A 494 10.18 -10.74 -21.47
C ASP A 494 10.96 -9.66 -22.22
N ALA A 495 11.96 -10.04 -23.04
CA ALA A 495 12.71 -9.10 -23.87
C ALA A 495 11.85 -8.47 -25.00
N ASP A 496 11.00 -9.24 -25.67
CA ASP A 496 10.11 -8.72 -26.74
C ASP A 496 9.04 -7.78 -26.18
N ILE A 497 8.34 -8.21 -25.12
CA ILE A 497 7.29 -7.40 -24.46
C ILE A 497 7.87 -6.08 -23.93
N THR A 498 9.07 -6.11 -23.34
CA THR A 498 9.77 -4.91 -22.88
C THR A 498 10.05 -3.95 -24.04
N LEU A 499 10.48 -4.45 -25.19
CA LEU A 499 10.68 -3.63 -26.39
C LEU A 499 9.37 -3.03 -26.90
N ARG A 500 8.31 -3.82 -26.97
CA ARG A 500 6.99 -3.36 -27.41
C ARG A 500 6.42 -2.33 -26.45
N LEU A 501 6.59 -2.51 -25.13
CA LEU A 501 6.21 -1.53 -24.10
C LEU A 501 6.98 -0.22 -24.26
N LYS A 502 8.30 -0.27 -24.49
CA LYS A 502 9.11 0.93 -24.77
C LYS A 502 8.52 1.73 -25.93
N ASN A 503 8.16 1.08 -27.02
CA ASN A 503 7.60 1.74 -28.20
C ASN A 503 6.22 2.37 -27.95
N LYS A 504 5.44 1.86 -26.98
CA LYS A 504 4.17 2.46 -26.53
C LYS A 504 4.37 3.59 -25.53
N LEU A 505 5.29 3.45 -24.59
CA LEU A 505 5.50 4.40 -23.50
C LEU A 505 6.27 5.65 -23.92
N GLU A 506 7.16 5.56 -24.90
CA GLU A 506 7.98 6.69 -25.35
C GLU A 506 7.13 7.87 -25.91
N PRO A 507 6.12 7.66 -26.77
CA PRO A 507 5.20 8.72 -27.16
C PRO A 507 4.39 9.30 -25.98
N GLU A 508 4.03 8.47 -25.01
CA GLU A 508 3.29 8.90 -23.82
C GLU A 508 4.17 9.79 -22.91
N LEU A 509 5.45 9.48 -22.72
CA LEU A 509 6.39 10.36 -22.00
C LEU A 509 6.39 11.79 -22.57
N LYS A 510 6.35 11.92 -23.90
CA LYS A 510 6.27 13.22 -24.58
C LYS A 510 4.93 13.91 -24.35
N LYS A 511 3.84 13.19 -24.50
CA LYS A 511 2.47 13.69 -24.29
C LYS A 511 2.27 14.19 -22.86
N PHE A 512 2.84 13.50 -21.86
CA PHE A 512 2.78 13.88 -20.45
C PHE A 512 3.89 14.85 -20.03
N GLU A 513 4.72 15.34 -20.95
CA GLU A 513 5.83 16.28 -20.72
C GLU A 513 6.84 15.79 -19.69
N CYS A 514 7.03 14.47 -19.59
CA CYS A 514 7.93 13.83 -18.61
C CYS A 514 9.35 13.56 -19.18
N GLU A 515 9.65 13.92 -20.44
CA GLU A 515 10.94 13.62 -21.10
C GLU A 515 12.13 14.20 -20.33
N ASN A 516 12.01 15.43 -19.83
CA ASN A 516 13.11 16.06 -19.07
C ASN A 516 13.42 15.28 -17.78
N LEU A 517 12.39 14.89 -17.02
CA LEU A 517 12.57 14.06 -15.83
C LEU A 517 13.19 12.71 -16.18
N PHE A 518 12.67 12.06 -17.21
CA PHE A 518 13.12 10.74 -17.63
C PHE A 518 14.59 10.74 -18.06
N TYR A 519 14.94 11.56 -19.07
CA TYR A 519 16.28 11.52 -19.67
C TYR A 519 17.36 12.24 -18.87
N ASN A 520 17.01 13.26 -18.05
CA ASN A 520 17.99 14.08 -17.36
C ASN A 520 18.08 13.83 -15.85
N ILE A 521 17.10 13.11 -15.26
CA ILE A 521 17.10 12.83 -13.82
C ILE A 521 16.99 11.32 -13.57
N GLU A 522 15.86 10.68 -13.91
CA GLU A 522 15.61 9.31 -13.44
C GLU A 522 16.53 8.29 -14.10
N MET A 523 16.72 8.35 -15.42
CA MET A 523 17.64 7.43 -16.11
C MET A 523 19.11 7.63 -15.72
N PRO A 524 19.65 8.87 -15.63
CA PRO A 524 21.02 9.08 -15.15
C PRO A 524 21.23 8.71 -13.67
N LEU A 525 20.18 8.74 -12.85
CA LEU A 525 20.25 8.34 -11.44
C LEU A 525 20.37 6.82 -11.27
N MET A 526 19.76 6.03 -12.15
CA MET A 526 19.73 4.57 -12.03
C MET A 526 21.12 3.93 -11.83
N PRO A 527 22.16 4.23 -12.65
CA PRO A 527 23.49 3.67 -12.44
C PRO A 527 24.19 4.20 -11.17
N VAL A 528 23.80 5.37 -10.66
CA VAL A 528 24.30 5.90 -9.37
C VAL A 528 23.76 5.03 -8.23
N LEU A 529 22.45 4.74 -8.24
CA LEU A 529 21.82 3.88 -7.25
C LEU A 529 22.38 2.45 -7.30
N ALA A 530 22.55 1.89 -8.48
CA ALA A 530 23.18 0.58 -8.64
C ALA A 530 24.60 0.54 -8.04
N GLU A 531 25.39 1.59 -8.21
CA GLU A 531 26.73 1.67 -7.61
C GLU A 531 26.65 1.78 -6.08
N MET A 532 25.72 2.56 -5.54
CA MET A 532 25.50 2.67 -4.10
C MET A 532 25.05 1.34 -3.48
N GLU A 533 24.12 0.64 -4.14
CA GLU A 533 23.63 -0.67 -3.70
C GLU A 533 24.76 -1.70 -3.70
N MET A 534 25.58 -1.73 -4.72
CA MET A 534 26.75 -2.63 -4.81
C MET A 534 27.85 -2.28 -3.80
N ASN A 535 28.07 -0.98 -3.51
CA ASN A 535 29.01 -0.55 -2.46
C ASN A 535 28.58 -1.07 -1.10
N GLY A 536 27.28 -0.98 -0.79
CA GLY A 536 26.76 -1.35 0.52
C GLY A 536 27.29 -0.48 1.66
N VAL A 537 27.02 -0.87 2.90
CA VAL A 537 27.41 -0.15 4.11
C VAL A 537 28.03 -1.10 5.11
N CYS A 538 29.13 -0.68 5.74
CA CYS A 538 29.77 -1.43 6.81
C CYS A 538 29.06 -1.23 8.14
N LEU A 539 29.02 -2.30 8.96
CA LEU A 539 28.50 -2.27 10.32
C LEU A 539 29.54 -2.73 11.34
N ASP A 540 29.62 -2.03 12.45
CA ASP A 540 30.29 -2.48 13.66
C ASP A 540 29.39 -3.44 14.46
N THR A 541 29.55 -4.73 14.19
CA THR A 541 28.76 -5.78 14.83
C THR A 541 29.05 -5.96 16.31
N GLU A 542 30.26 -5.63 16.77
CA GLU A 542 30.63 -5.74 18.18
C GLU A 542 29.95 -4.63 18.99
N SER A 543 29.94 -3.39 18.47
CA SER A 543 29.16 -2.29 19.03
C SER A 543 27.68 -2.61 19.15
N LEU A 544 27.08 -3.21 18.11
CA LEU A 544 25.67 -3.65 18.16
C LEU A 544 25.42 -4.74 19.19
N LYS A 545 26.32 -5.71 19.37
CA LYS A 545 26.18 -6.75 20.39
C LYS A 545 26.22 -6.17 21.82
N GLU A 546 27.12 -5.20 22.05
CA GLU A 546 27.19 -4.52 23.34
C GLU A 546 25.91 -3.68 23.59
N THR A 547 25.46 -2.95 22.61
CA THR A 547 24.20 -2.20 22.68
C THR A 547 23.00 -3.13 22.91
N SER A 548 22.93 -4.29 22.25
CA SER A 548 21.88 -5.29 22.46
C SER A 548 21.84 -5.76 23.92
N LYS A 549 23.00 -6.00 24.51
CA LYS A 549 23.10 -6.43 25.92
C LYS A 549 22.56 -5.33 26.85
N ILE A 550 23.05 -4.09 26.70
CA ILE A 550 22.65 -2.96 27.54
C ILE A 550 21.14 -2.71 27.42
N PHE A 551 20.59 -2.70 26.19
CA PHE A 551 19.18 -2.45 25.98
C PHE A 551 18.29 -3.60 26.48
N THR A 552 18.77 -4.84 26.40
CA THR A 552 18.05 -6.00 26.92
C THR A 552 18.01 -5.98 28.46
N GLU A 553 19.11 -5.66 29.12
CA GLU A 553 19.16 -5.50 30.57
C GLU A 553 18.20 -4.41 31.03
N ARG A 554 18.26 -3.20 30.43
CA ARG A 554 17.35 -2.08 30.69
C ARG A 554 15.89 -2.46 30.42
N MET A 555 15.60 -3.15 29.31
CA MET A 555 14.24 -3.60 28.99
C MET A 555 13.68 -4.56 30.04
N ASN A 556 14.51 -5.49 30.55
CA ASN A 556 14.12 -6.42 31.61
C ASN A 556 13.85 -5.69 32.96
N GLU A 557 14.62 -4.69 33.30
CA GLU A 557 14.39 -3.84 34.48
C GLU A 557 13.05 -3.10 34.38
N ILE A 558 12.79 -2.50 33.21
CA ILE A 558 11.52 -1.82 32.93
C ILE A 558 10.35 -2.78 32.96
N GLU A 559 10.52 -3.98 32.39
CA GLU A 559 9.50 -5.04 32.42
C GLU A 559 9.13 -5.45 33.85
N ALA A 560 10.15 -5.63 34.71
CA ALA A 560 9.93 -5.93 36.14
C ALA A 560 9.15 -4.81 36.84
N ARG A 561 9.49 -3.55 36.60
CA ARG A 561 8.80 -2.36 37.14
C ARG A 561 7.37 -2.26 36.62
N ILE A 562 7.12 -2.54 35.34
CA ILE A 562 5.77 -2.59 34.78
C ILE A 562 4.91 -3.63 35.51
N TYR A 563 5.44 -4.83 35.77
CA TYR A 563 4.71 -5.87 36.47
C TYR A 563 4.46 -5.52 37.95
N GLU A 564 5.38 -4.84 38.61
CA GLU A 564 5.21 -4.32 39.96
C GLU A 564 4.09 -3.29 40.01
N LEU A 565 4.12 -2.28 39.12
CA LEU A 565 3.09 -1.24 39.02
C LEU A 565 1.72 -1.81 38.62
N ALA A 566 1.70 -2.82 37.79
CA ALA A 566 0.46 -3.50 37.39
C ALA A 566 -0.07 -4.46 38.48
N GLY A 567 0.79 -4.93 39.40
CA GLY A 567 0.48 -5.93 40.42
C GLY A 567 0.27 -7.35 39.86
N GLU A 568 0.64 -7.61 38.61
CA GLU A 568 0.60 -8.92 37.95
C GLU A 568 1.44 -8.95 36.68
N LYS A 569 1.80 -10.17 36.23
CA LYS A 569 2.49 -10.37 34.94
C LYS A 569 1.45 -10.46 33.82
N PHE A 570 1.74 -9.78 32.71
CA PHE A 570 0.90 -9.79 31.50
C PHE A 570 1.78 -9.61 30.26
N ASN A 571 1.22 -9.82 29.07
CA ASN A 571 1.96 -9.61 27.82
C ASN A 571 1.94 -8.12 27.41
N ILE A 572 3.04 -7.40 27.64
CA ILE A 572 3.20 -5.97 27.30
C ILE A 572 3.12 -5.71 25.80
N ALA A 573 3.39 -6.73 24.96
CA ALA A 573 3.23 -6.64 23.51
C ALA A 573 1.76 -6.78 23.06
N SER A 574 0.85 -7.22 23.95
CA SER A 574 -0.56 -7.38 23.62
C SER A 574 -1.34 -6.07 23.88
N PRO A 575 -1.81 -5.37 22.82
CA PRO A 575 -2.61 -4.16 22.99
C PRO A 575 -3.85 -4.37 23.89
N LYS A 576 -4.44 -5.57 23.83
CA LYS A 576 -5.60 -5.94 24.64
C LYS A 576 -5.26 -5.98 26.13
N GLN A 577 -4.22 -6.74 26.52
CA GLN A 577 -3.82 -6.87 27.92
C GLN A 577 -3.32 -5.56 28.50
N VAL A 578 -2.55 -4.77 27.71
CA VAL A 578 -2.16 -3.41 28.12
C VAL A 578 -3.38 -2.54 28.38
N GLY A 579 -4.38 -2.58 27.50
CA GLY A 579 -5.63 -1.83 27.69
C GLY A 579 -6.40 -2.25 28.95
N GLU A 580 -6.51 -3.55 29.22
CA GLU A 580 -7.15 -4.09 30.43
C GLU A 580 -6.41 -3.61 31.70
N ILE A 581 -5.08 -3.63 31.72
CA ILE A 581 -4.28 -3.13 32.86
C ILE A 581 -4.48 -1.63 33.06
N LEU A 582 -4.30 -0.83 32.01
CA LEU A 582 -4.31 0.63 32.12
C LEU A 582 -5.70 1.19 32.43
N PHE A 583 -6.75 0.65 31.82
CA PHE A 583 -8.07 1.28 31.83
C PHE A 583 -9.10 0.55 32.72
N ASP A 584 -9.01 -0.76 32.86
CA ASP A 584 -9.94 -1.51 33.73
C ASP A 584 -9.37 -1.66 35.14
N LYS A 585 -8.08 -2.01 35.28
CA LYS A 585 -7.45 -2.24 36.59
C LYS A 585 -6.98 -0.94 37.24
N LEU A 586 -6.08 -0.22 36.58
CA LEU A 586 -5.47 1.00 37.11
C LEU A 586 -6.36 2.25 36.93
N LYS A 587 -7.28 2.21 35.99
CA LYS A 587 -8.28 3.29 35.72
C LYS A 587 -7.62 4.66 35.55
N ILE A 588 -6.52 4.72 34.80
CA ILE A 588 -5.70 5.94 34.63
C ILE A 588 -6.47 7.11 33.99
N VAL A 589 -7.58 6.84 33.32
CA VAL A 589 -8.54 7.80 32.77
C VAL A 589 -9.96 7.30 32.94
N GLU A 590 -10.94 8.20 33.12
CA GLU A 590 -12.36 7.86 33.28
C GLU A 590 -12.99 7.32 32.00
N LYS A 591 -12.59 7.88 30.84
CA LYS A 591 -13.08 7.49 29.50
C LYS A 591 -11.92 7.21 28.57
N ALA A 592 -11.57 5.96 28.40
CA ALA A 592 -10.55 5.53 27.47
C ALA A 592 -11.11 5.34 26.06
N LYS A 593 -10.32 5.75 25.05
CA LYS A 593 -10.67 5.57 23.64
C LYS A 593 -10.69 4.07 23.29
N LYS A 594 -11.77 3.64 22.63
CA LYS A 594 -11.92 2.25 22.17
C LYS A 594 -11.98 2.19 20.64
N THR A 595 -11.54 1.07 20.09
CA THR A 595 -11.71 0.74 18.66
C THR A 595 -13.18 0.44 18.36
N LYS A 596 -13.53 0.36 17.07
CA LYS A 596 -14.88 -0.08 16.63
C LYS A 596 -15.26 -1.47 17.18
N THR A 597 -14.29 -2.30 17.51
CA THR A 597 -14.45 -3.64 18.10
C THR A 597 -14.49 -3.63 19.63
N GLY A 598 -14.60 -2.46 20.27
CA GLY A 598 -14.66 -2.32 21.72
C GLY A 598 -13.33 -2.49 22.47
N GLN A 599 -12.23 -2.78 21.77
CA GLN A 599 -10.92 -2.92 22.37
C GLN A 599 -10.30 -1.55 22.68
N TYR A 600 -9.61 -1.41 23.80
CA TYR A 600 -8.90 -0.18 24.13
C TYR A 600 -7.81 0.14 23.11
N VAL A 601 -7.73 1.42 22.72
CA VAL A 601 -6.66 1.90 21.85
C VAL A 601 -5.40 2.15 22.70
N THR A 602 -4.35 1.39 22.42
CA THR A 602 -3.05 1.52 23.09
C THR A 602 -1.93 1.82 22.07
N SER A 603 -2.27 2.59 21.01
CA SER A 603 -1.28 3.08 20.06
C SER A 603 -0.29 4.01 20.77
N GLU A 604 0.91 4.14 20.18
CA GLU A 604 1.96 5.03 20.71
C GLU A 604 1.44 6.46 20.91
N GLU A 605 0.66 6.96 19.95
CA GLU A 605 0.07 8.31 19.99
C GLU A 605 -0.85 8.49 21.21
N VAL A 606 -1.74 7.52 21.49
CA VAL A 606 -2.64 7.56 22.66
C VAL A 606 -1.85 7.44 23.95
N LEU A 607 -0.86 6.56 24.01
CA LEU A 607 -0.04 6.39 25.22
C LEU A 607 0.85 7.61 25.47
N GLN A 608 1.35 8.30 24.45
CA GLN A 608 2.11 9.55 24.62
C GLN A 608 1.27 10.64 25.29
N GLN A 609 -0.01 10.77 24.95
CA GLN A 609 -0.94 11.72 25.60
C GLN A 609 -1.19 11.37 27.07
N LEU A 610 -1.04 10.10 27.45
CA LEU A 610 -1.26 9.59 28.80
C LEU A 610 0.04 9.47 29.62
N LYS A 611 1.18 9.79 29.05
CA LYS A 611 2.51 9.58 29.65
C LYS A 611 2.63 10.17 31.07
N ASN A 612 2.04 11.35 31.27
CA ASN A 612 2.10 12.06 32.54
C ASN A 612 0.97 11.68 33.54
N LYS A 613 0.10 10.73 33.18
CA LYS A 613 -1.01 10.31 34.04
C LYS A 613 -0.63 9.19 35.01
N HIS A 614 0.30 8.33 34.64
CA HIS A 614 0.76 7.24 35.47
C HIS A 614 2.13 6.73 34.99
N GLU A 615 3.05 6.42 35.89
CA GLU A 615 4.42 5.97 35.59
C GLU A 615 4.46 4.75 34.66
N ILE A 616 3.57 3.79 34.84
CA ILE A 616 3.47 2.59 33.99
C ILE A 616 3.34 2.91 32.50
N VAL A 617 2.73 4.05 32.14
CA VAL A 617 2.56 4.43 30.72
C VAL A 617 3.87 4.81 30.10
N ALA A 618 4.71 5.58 30.85
CA ALA A 618 6.06 5.92 30.40
C ALA A 618 6.92 4.67 30.23
N ASP A 619 6.84 3.74 31.19
CA ASP A 619 7.57 2.47 31.17
C ASP A 619 7.13 1.57 30.00
N ILE A 620 5.82 1.48 29.70
CA ILE A 620 5.31 0.71 28.56
C ILE A 620 5.79 1.32 27.23
N LEU A 621 5.81 2.65 27.10
CA LEU A 621 6.32 3.32 25.91
C LEU A 621 7.82 3.04 25.72
N GLU A 622 8.61 3.15 26.78
CA GLU A 622 10.05 2.87 26.77
C GLU A 622 10.33 1.42 26.43
N HIS A 623 9.66 0.47 27.09
CA HIS A 623 9.78 -0.95 26.82
C HIS A 623 9.49 -1.29 25.35
N ARG A 624 8.39 -0.75 24.78
CA ARG A 624 8.03 -0.95 23.37
C ARG A 624 9.06 -0.35 22.44
N GLY A 625 9.58 0.84 22.78
CA GLY A 625 10.67 1.49 22.05
C GLY A 625 11.92 0.63 21.98
N LEU A 626 12.44 0.20 23.13
CA LEU A 626 13.60 -0.67 23.22
C LEU A 626 13.39 -2.00 22.47
N LYS A 627 12.22 -2.65 22.66
CA LYS A 627 11.91 -3.90 21.97
C LYS A 627 11.92 -3.76 20.46
N LYS A 628 11.40 -2.62 19.94
CA LYS A 628 11.44 -2.31 18.51
C LYS A 628 12.88 -2.10 18.02
N LEU A 629 13.68 -1.33 18.77
CA LEU A 629 15.07 -1.06 18.40
C LEU A 629 15.90 -2.35 18.38
N ILE A 630 15.78 -3.19 19.39
CA ILE A 630 16.48 -4.47 19.47
C ILE A 630 16.06 -5.37 18.30
N GLY A 631 14.76 -5.62 18.15
CA GLY A 631 14.26 -6.61 17.19
C GLY A 631 14.36 -6.18 15.73
N THR A 632 14.20 -4.87 15.43
CA THR A 632 14.18 -4.38 14.05
C THR A 632 15.57 -4.00 13.54
N TYR A 633 16.45 -3.50 14.40
CA TYR A 633 17.75 -2.96 13.99
C TYR A 633 18.92 -3.72 14.62
N ILE A 634 19.02 -3.75 15.95
CA ILE A 634 20.24 -4.18 16.64
C ILE A 634 20.54 -5.68 16.39
N ASP A 635 19.54 -6.54 16.53
CA ASP A 635 19.69 -7.99 16.33
C ASP A 635 19.42 -8.45 14.89
N ALA A 636 18.72 -7.61 14.09
CA ALA A 636 18.37 -7.96 12.73
C ALA A 636 19.45 -7.56 11.72
N LEU A 637 20.01 -6.34 11.80
CA LEU A 637 20.96 -5.84 10.83
C LEU A 637 22.23 -6.71 10.70
N PRO A 638 22.86 -7.21 11.78
CA PRO A 638 24.03 -8.09 11.65
C PRO A 638 23.77 -9.36 10.84
N LYS A 639 22.53 -9.87 10.85
CA LYS A 639 22.14 -11.08 10.09
C LYS A 639 21.98 -10.83 8.60
N LEU A 640 21.89 -9.57 8.20
CA LEU A 640 21.75 -9.14 6.82
C LEU A 640 23.08 -8.78 6.16
N ILE A 641 24.19 -8.87 6.90
CA ILE A 641 25.52 -8.68 6.32
C ILE A 641 25.76 -9.81 5.33
N ASN A 642 26.02 -9.42 4.09
CA ASN A 642 26.34 -10.37 3.04
C ASN A 642 27.73 -10.99 3.29
N PRO A 643 27.85 -12.33 3.39
CA PRO A 643 29.11 -12.99 3.74
C PRO A 643 30.20 -12.83 2.67
N ARG A 644 29.84 -12.52 1.44
CA ARG A 644 30.78 -12.32 0.32
C ARG A 644 31.41 -10.93 0.35
N THR A 645 30.64 -9.91 0.68
CA THR A 645 31.07 -8.51 0.65
C THR A 645 31.44 -7.97 2.03
N GLY A 646 30.89 -8.53 3.10
CA GLY A 646 31.01 -8.01 4.46
C GLY A 646 30.12 -6.79 4.75
N HIS A 647 29.27 -6.40 3.80
CA HIS A 647 28.43 -5.22 3.89
C HIS A 647 26.94 -5.57 3.95
N ILE A 648 26.11 -4.60 4.37
CA ILE A 648 24.67 -4.60 4.14
C ILE A 648 24.38 -3.90 2.82
N HIS A 649 23.56 -4.52 2.00
CA HIS A 649 23.09 -3.96 0.73
C HIS A 649 21.58 -3.70 0.83
N THR A 650 21.19 -2.45 0.70
CA THR A 650 19.77 -2.05 0.57
C THR A 650 19.43 -1.87 -0.90
N SER A 651 18.15 -1.93 -1.25
CA SER A 651 17.66 -1.52 -2.58
C SER A 651 17.03 -0.13 -2.51
N PHE A 652 17.46 0.79 -3.39
CA PHE A 652 16.86 2.11 -3.56
C PHE A 652 15.84 2.08 -4.69
N ASN A 653 14.58 2.30 -4.37
CA ASN A 653 13.48 2.23 -5.33
C ASN A 653 13.07 3.62 -5.81
N GLN A 654 13.08 3.83 -7.15
CA GLN A 654 12.67 5.09 -7.78
C GLN A 654 11.16 5.18 -8.02
N THR A 655 10.44 4.06 -8.03
CA THR A 655 9.06 3.93 -8.55
C THR A 655 8.00 3.62 -7.49
N ILE A 656 8.34 3.67 -6.19
CA ILE A 656 7.40 3.31 -5.11
C ILE A 656 6.68 4.53 -4.55
N THR A 657 7.38 5.66 -4.38
CA THR A 657 6.78 6.84 -3.75
C THR A 657 6.13 7.75 -4.78
N ALA A 658 4.91 8.18 -4.52
CA ALA A 658 4.19 9.08 -5.42
C ALA A 658 4.72 10.53 -5.42
N THR A 659 5.67 10.87 -4.54
CA THR A 659 6.30 12.20 -4.45
C THR A 659 7.60 12.33 -5.21
N GLY A 660 8.14 11.24 -5.77
CA GLY A 660 9.47 11.23 -6.39
C GLY A 660 10.62 10.97 -5.42
N ARG A 661 10.37 10.88 -4.10
CA ARG A 661 11.40 10.47 -3.15
C ARG A 661 11.85 9.03 -3.42
N LEU A 662 13.10 8.74 -3.15
CA LEU A 662 13.58 7.36 -3.09
C LEU A 662 12.98 6.65 -1.87
N SER A 663 12.75 5.36 -1.97
CA SER A 663 12.52 4.49 -0.82
C SER A 663 13.61 3.45 -0.73
N SER A 664 13.86 2.95 0.46
CA SER A 664 14.86 1.92 0.74
C SER A 664 14.15 0.66 1.25
N SER A 665 14.54 -0.49 0.73
CA SER A 665 13.98 -1.78 1.14
C SER A 665 15.07 -2.87 1.23
N ASP A 666 14.80 -3.89 1.99
CA ASP A 666 15.56 -5.13 2.12
C ASP A 666 17.06 -4.97 2.47
N PRO A 667 17.40 -4.23 3.58
CA PRO A 667 16.56 -3.61 4.60
C PRO A 667 16.25 -2.12 4.33
N ASN A 668 15.20 -1.57 4.97
CA ASN A 668 14.95 -0.13 4.92
C ASN A 668 15.90 0.64 5.84
N LEU A 669 16.95 1.23 5.27
CA LEU A 669 17.95 2.02 6.00
C LEU A 669 17.57 3.51 6.15
N GLN A 670 16.50 3.98 5.49
CA GLN A 670 16.01 5.36 5.64
C GLN A 670 15.18 5.57 6.92
N ASN A 671 14.77 4.49 7.59
CA ASN A 671 13.97 4.54 8.82
C ASN A 671 14.79 4.36 10.11
N ILE A 672 16.12 4.40 10.04
CA ILE A 672 16.98 4.30 11.23
C ILE A 672 16.76 5.53 12.11
N PRO A 673 16.41 5.35 13.40
CA PRO A 673 16.05 6.46 14.28
C PRO A 673 17.18 7.46 14.47
N ILE A 674 16.84 8.76 14.40
CA ILE A 674 17.75 9.87 14.70
C ILE A 674 17.41 10.54 16.03
N ARG A 675 16.16 10.39 16.50
CA ARG A 675 15.66 11.04 17.71
C ARG A 675 15.84 10.15 18.93
N GLY A 676 16.27 10.79 20.04
CA GLY A 676 16.53 10.09 21.30
C GLY A 676 17.93 9.47 21.35
N GLU A 677 18.47 9.33 22.57
CA GLU A 677 19.81 8.76 22.78
C GLU A 677 19.92 7.31 22.30
N ASP A 678 18.85 6.53 22.50
CA ASP A 678 18.83 5.12 22.08
C ASP A 678 18.91 4.94 20.56
N GLY A 679 18.31 5.87 19.79
CA GLY A 679 18.41 5.86 18.33
C GLY A 679 19.80 6.22 17.82
N LYS A 680 20.49 7.12 18.52
CA LYS A 680 21.88 7.53 18.21
C LYS A 680 22.85 6.36 18.32
N GLU A 681 22.67 5.47 19.30
CA GLU A 681 23.52 4.29 19.46
C GLU A 681 23.52 3.37 18.24
N ILE A 682 22.36 3.26 17.55
CA ILE A 682 22.27 2.48 16.32
C ILE A 682 23.08 3.15 15.19
N ARG A 683 23.06 4.48 15.09
CA ARG A 683 23.82 5.22 14.06
C ARG A 683 25.33 5.10 14.26
N LYS A 684 25.82 4.94 15.49
CA LYS A 684 27.25 4.66 15.77
C LYS A 684 27.76 3.38 15.12
N ALA A 685 26.88 2.40 14.94
CA ALA A 685 27.25 1.14 14.32
C ALA A 685 27.47 1.22 12.81
N PHE A 686 27.02 2.27 12.16
CA PHE A 686 27.26 2.50 10.73
C PHE A 686 28.61 3.18 10.56
N ILE A 687 29.58 2.43 10.03
CA ILE A 687 30.97 2.83 9.89
C ILE A 687 31.39 2.88 8.43
N PRO A 688 32.42 3.64 8.07
CA PRO A 688 32.97 3.65 6.71
C PRO A 688 33.76 2.35 6.43
N GLU A 689 34.21 2.21 5.18
CA GLU A 689 35.20 1.20 4.80
C GLU A 689 36.46 1.29 5.67
N PRO A 690 37.17 0.18 5.93
CA PRO A 690 38.39 0.21 6.71
C PRO A 690 39.43 1.20 6.15
N GLY A 691 39.90 2.10 7.00
CA GLY A 691 40.85 3.15 6.63
C GLY A 691 40.20 4.42 6.03
N CYS A 692 38.89 4.46 5.90
CA CYS A 692 38.14 5.63 5.47
C CYS A 692 37.52 6.40 6.63
N LEU A 693 37.03 7.59 6.34
CA LEU A 693 36.18 8.41 7.21
C LEU A 693 34.73 8.36 6.74
N PHE A 694 33.79 8.39 7.68
CA PHE A 694 32.39 8.61 7.37
C PHE A 694 32.17 10.10 7.10
N PHE A 695 31.54 10.43 6.00
CA PHE A 695 31.20 11.80 5.62
C PHE A 695 29.70 11.91 5.39
N SER A 696 29.07 12.88 6.03
CA SER A 696 27.64 13.20 5.85
C SER A 696 27.50 14.62 5.33
N ALA A 697 26.60 14.82 4.38
CA ALA A 697 26.19 16.13 3.90
C ALA A 697 24.65 16.18 3.81
N ASP A 698 24.04 17.19 4.49
CA ASP A 698 22.60 17.33 4.63
C ASP A 698 22.12 18.70 4.17
N TYR A 699 21.00 18.75 3.44
CA TYR A 699 20.41 20.01 3.06
C TYR A 699 19.78 20.75 4.24
N SER A 700 20.18 21.98 4.47
CA SER A 700 19.60 22.83 5.51
C SER A 700 18.23 23.37 5.07
N GLN A 701 17.16 22.83 5.65
CA GLN A 701 15.78 23.29 5.47
C GLN A 701 15.31 23.38 4.02
N ILE A 702 15.64 22.39 3.19
CA ILE A 702 15.37 22.43 1.75
C ILE A 702 13.90 22.68 1.42
N GLU A 703 12.96 22.03 2.13
CA GLU A 703 11.52 22.19 1.87
C GLU A 703 11.03 23.62 2.15
N LEU A 704 11.58 24.29 3.18
CA LEU A 704 11.28 25.70 3.47
C LEU A 704 11.86 26.64 2.41
N ARG A 705 13.03 26.34 1.88
CA ARG A 705 13.66 27.10 0.78
C ARG A 705 12.88 26.93 -0.54
N VAL A 706 12.40 25.72 -0.81
CA VAL A 706 11.50 25.45 -1.93
C VAL A 706 10.17 26.20 -1.76
N MET A 707 9.60 26.22 -0.56
CA MET A 707 8.39 26.99 -0.25
C MET A 707 8.62 28.49 -0.50
N ALA A 708 9.73 29.07 -0.03
CA ALA A 708 10.08 30.46 -0.29
C ALA A 708 10.13 30.79 -1.79
N HIS A 709 10.70 29.89 -2.59
CA HIS A 709 10.76 30.03 -4.04
C HIS A 709 9.37 29.96 -4.71
N LEU A 710 8.56 28.95 -4.33
CA LEU A 710 7.25 28.71 -4.93
C LEU A 710 6.22 29.78 -4.55
N SER A 711 6.20 30.20 -3.27
CA SER A 711 5.30 31.26 -2.78
C SER A 711 5.75 32.66 -3.23
N LYS A 712 7.02 32.84 -3.54
CA LYS A 712 7.66 34.15 -3.80
C LYS A 712 7.50 35.13 -2.64
N ASP A 713 7.35 34.64 -1.42
CA ASP A 713 7.20 35.47 -0.24
C ASP A 713 8.47 36.27 0.02
N SER A 714 8.34 37.58 -0.04
CA SER A 714 9.48 38.50 0.03
C SER A 714 10.19 38.46 1.36
N GLN A 715 9.46 38.35 2.48
CA GLN A 715 10.04 38.28 3.82
C GLN A 715 10.76 36.95 4.03
N MET A 716 10.16 35.87 3.60
CA MET A 716 10.78 34.54 3.69
C MET A 716 12.07 34.46 2.87
N ILE A 717 12.05 35.03 1.65
CA ILE A 717 13.22 35.12 0.77
C ILE A 717 14.34 35.97 1.42
N GLU A 718 14.00 37.10 2.03
CA GLU A 718 14.96 37.98 2.67
C GLU A 718 15.65 37.30 3.86
N VAL A 719 14.86 36.64 4.75
CA VAL A 719 15.39 35.87 5.89
C VAL A 719 16.43 34.84 5.45
N PHE A 720 16.15 34.10 4.37
CA PHE A 720 17.10 33.09 3.85
C PHE A 720 18.31 33.70 3.16
N LYS A 721 18.16 34.84 2.45
CA LYS A 721 19.29 35.54 1.81
C LYS A 721 20.23 36.15 2.83
N GLU A 722 19.71 36.65 3.96
CA GLU A 722 20.51 37.19 5.06
C GLU A 722 21.11 36.13 5.98
N GLY A 723 20.84 34.83 5.74
CA GLY A 723 21.32 33.72 6.56
C GLY A 723 20.73 33.68 7.97
N LYS A 724 19.59 34.34 8.19
CA LYS A 724 18.90 34.35 9.47
C LYS A 724 18.15 33.06 9.73
N ASP A 725 17.96 32.70 10.99
CA ASP A 725 17.15 31.57 11.41
C ASP A 725 15.66 31.85 11.17
N LEU A 726 15.06 31.19 10.18
CA LEU A 726 13.65 31.38 9.84
C LEU A 726 12.71 31.08 11.02
N HIS A 727 13.04 30.07 11.85
CA HIS A 727 12.21 29.74 13.01
C HIS A 727 12.27 30.79 14.11
N ALA A 728 13.43 31.38 14.33
CA ALA A 728 13.60 32.49 15.24
C ALA A 728 12.92 33.77 14.71
N ALA A 729 13.06 34.06 13.41
CA ALA A 729 12.39 35.18 12.76
C ALA A 729 10.86 35.04 12.82
N THR A 730 10.33 33.86 12.58
CA THR A 730 8.89 33.55 12.72
C THR A 730 8.43 33.75 14.15
N ALA A 731 9.18 33.25 15.14
CA ALA A 731 8.86 33.45 16.56
C ALA A 731 8.88 34.95 16.96
N ALA A 732 9.90 35.68 16.53
CA ALA A 732 10.02 37.11 16.79
C ALA A 732 8.78 37.89 16.32
N ASN A 733 8.31 37.60 15.10
CA ASN A 733 7.12 38.25 14.55
C ASN A 733 5.83 37.84 15.28
N ILE A 734 5.63 36.53 15.56
CA ILE A 734 4.44 36.02 16.25
C ILE A 734 4.33 36.56 17.67
N TYR A 735 5.44 36.54 18.43
CA TYR A 735 5.47 37.00 19.83
C TYR A 735 5.77 38.49 19.99
N LYS A 736 5.98 39.23 18.85
CA LYS A 736 6.28 40.69 18.81
C LYS A 736 7.47 41.06 19.66
N LYS A 737 8.58 40.36 19.47
CA LYS A 737 9.86 40.55 20.19
C LYS A 737 10.99 40.76 19.20
N ASP A 738 12.11 41.28 19.67
CA ASP A 738 13.35 41.24 18.90
C ASP A 738 13.83 39.76 18.75
N ILE A 739 14.47 39.46 17.64
CA ILE A 739 14.95 38.10 17.37
C ILE A 739 15.93 37.58 18.43
N SER A 740 16.68 38.48 19.04
CA SER A 740 17.62 38.19 20.15
C SER A 740 16.92 37.85 21.47
N GLU A 741 15.66 38.21 21.63
CA GLU A 741 14.84 37.97 22.82
C GLU A 741 13.98 36.69 22.70
N VAL A 742 14.00 36.00 21.51
CA VAL A 742 13.25 34.78 21.29
C VAL A 742 13.82 33.66 22.14
N THR A 743 12.95 33.08 22.98
CA THR A 743 13.35 31.95 23.83
C THR A 743 13.48 30.65 23.01
N ARG A 744 14.24 29.71 23.56
CA ARG A 744 14.39 28.39 22.94
C ARG A 744 13.05 27.65 22.77
N ASP A 745 12.11 27.82 23.70
CA ASP A 745 10.76 27.22 23.64
C ASP A 745 9.94 27.87 22.52
N GLU A 746 9.88 29.17 22.42
CA GLU A 746 9.18 29.93 21.37
C GLU A 746 9.73 29.57 19.99
N ARG A 747 11.04 29.47 19.83
CA ARG A 747 11.69 29.02 18.60
C ARG A 747 11.31 27.56 18.26
N THR A 748 11.26 26.67 19.27
CA THR A 748 10.90 25.27 19.07
C THR A 748 9.44 25.12 18.68
N LYS A 749 8.52 25.85 19.32
CA LYS A 749 7.11 25.89 18.96
C LYS A 749 6.93 26.42 17.53
N SER A 750 7.60 27.50 17.17
CA SER A 750 7.57 28.07 15.83
C SER A 750 8.17 27.11 14.79
N LYS A 751 9.26 26.41 15.10
CA LYS A 751 9.81 25.37 14.22
C LYS A 751 8.79 24.29 13.91
N ARG A 752 8.10 23.78 14.93
CA ARG A 752 7.07 22.74 14.75
C ARG A 752 5.84 23.26 14.02
N ALA A 753 5.46 24.52 14.26
CA ALA A 753 4.39 25.20 13.54
C ALA A 753 4.74 25.39 12.06
N ASN A 754 5.93 25.93 11.74
CA ASN A 754 6.38 26.18 10.38
C ASN A 754 6.32 24.90 9.52
N PHE A 755 6.88 23.79 10.01
CA PHE A 755 6.77 22.52 9.30
C PHE A 755 5.33 21.99 9.25
N GLY A 756 4.58 22.10 10.37
CA GLY A 756 3.19 21.65 10.40
C GLY A 756 2.31 22.40 9.40
N ILE A 757 2.46 23.70 9.27
CA ILE A 757 1.67 24.56 8.37
C ILE A 757 1.93 24.19 6.91
N ILE A 758 3.20 23.99 6.53
CA ILE A 758 3.56 23.53 5.17
C ILE A 758 2.88 22.22 4.83
N TYR A 759 2.72 21.32 5.82
CA TYR A 759 1.99 20.05 5.65
C TYR A 759 0.48 20.18 5.84
N GLY A 760 -0.06 21.41 5.90
CA GLY A 760 -1.49 21.66 5.99
C GLY A 760 -2.11 21.26 7.34
N ILE A 761 -1.37 21.40 8.44
CA ILE A 761 -1.87 21.11 9.79
C ILE A 761 -3.01 22.07 10.16
N THR A 762 -4.04 21.53 10.80
CA THR A 762 -5.15 22.33 11.34
C THR A 762 -4.81 22.87 12.73
N VAL A 763 -5.56 23.89 13.20
CA VAL A 763 -5.45 24.41 14.58
C VAL A 763 -5.58 23.28 15.61
N PHE A 764 -6.52 22.36 15.39
CA PHE A 764 -6.71 21.19 16.27
C PHE A 764 -5.47 20.28 16.27
N GLY A 765 -4.97 19.92 15.09
CA GLY A 765 -3.79 19.06 14.97
C GLY A 765 -2.51 19.70 15.53
N LEU A 766 -2.35 21.03 15.39
CA LEU A 766 -1.21 21.73 15.96
C LEU A 766 -1.29 21.81 17.50
N ALA A 767 -2.48 22.09 18.04
CA ALA A 767 -2.72 22.10 19.48
C ALA A 767 -2.39 20.75 20.12
N GLU A 768 -2.85 19.66 19.51
CA GLU A 768 -2.59 18.30 19.97
C GLU A 768 -1.10 17.92 19.85
N ARG A 769 -0.45 18.28 18.74
CA ARG A 769 0.97 17.97 18.50
C ARG A 769 1.94 18.71 19.41
N LEU A 770 1.59 19.92 19.83
CA LEU A 770 2.41 20.77 20.70
C LEU A 770 2.03 20.66 22.18
N ASP A 771 0.91 20.01 22.49
CA ASP A 771 0.29 19.98 23.83
C ASP A 771 0.03 21.39 24.38
N ILE A 772 -0.58 22.25 23.53
CA ILE A 772 -0.90 23.66 23.85
C ILE A 772 -2.39 23.94 23.67
N PRO A 773 -2.93 25.02 24.30
CA PRO A 773 -4.30 25.46 24.09
C PRO A 773 -4.59 25.77 22.62
N ARG A 774 -5.83 25.56 22.16
CA ARG A 774 -6.25 25.84 20.79
C ARG A 774 -6.07 27.30 20.38
N ASP A 775 -6.24 28.22 21.32
CA ASP A 775 -6.04 29.65 21.06
C ASP A 775 -4.57 29.98 20.78
N GLU A 776 -3.63 29.34 21.48
CA GLU A 776 -2.19 29.45 21.20
C GLU A 776 -1.83 28.85 19.86
N ALA A 777 -2.37 27.65 19.53
CA ALA A 777 -2.16 27.03 18.22
C ALA A 777 -2.72 27.90 17.08
N LYS A 778 -3.87 28.55 17.30
CA LYS A 778 -4.46 29.50 16.35
C LYS A 778 -3.57 30.73 16.18
N MET A 779 -3.07 31.32 17.29
CA MET A 779 -2.16 32.44 17.26
C MET A 779 -0.88 32.12 16.46
N LEU A 780 -0.33 30.90 16.60
CA LEU A 780 0.83 30.45 15.84
C LEU A 780 0.55 30.39 14.34
N ILE A 781 -0.60 29.83 13.92
CA ILE A 781 -0.97 29.71 12.52
C ILE A 781 -1.31 31.07 11.91
N ASP A 782 -2.13 31.87 12.56
CA ASP A 782 -2.53 33.21 12.10
C ASP A 782 -1.30 34.13 12.01
N GLY A 783 -0.43 34.08 13.01
CA GLY A 783 0.82 34.86 13.04
C GLY A 783 1.81 34.44 11.97
N TYR A 784 1.88 33.14 11.62
CA TYR A 784 2.69 32.66 10.52
C TYR A 784 2.21 33.27 9.18
N PHE A 785 0.90 33.19 8.89
CA PHE A 785 0.35 33.75 7.65
C PHE A 785 0.33 35.27 7.61
N GLN A 786 0.32 35.96 8.77
CA GLN A 786 0.56 37.39 8.83
C GLN A 786 2.02 37.75 8.52
N THR A 787 2.96 36.90 8.93
CA THR A 787 4.38 37.04 8.61
C THR A 787 4.70 36.75 7.17
N PHE A 788 4.09 35.66 6.62
CA PHE A 788 4.34 35.18 5.27
C PHE A 788 3.04 35.07 4.47
N PRO A 789 2.43 36.19 4.05
CA PRO A 789 1.10 36.18 3.40
C PRO A 789 1.10 35.47 2.06
N GLN A 790 2.18 35.57 1.25
CA GLN A 790 2.24 34.91 -0.04
C GLN A 790 2.34 33.38 0.08
N VAL A 791 2.74 32.83 1.22
CA VAL A 791 2.66 31.39 1.48
C VAL A 791 1.21 30.92 1.53
N HIS A 792 0.31 31.67 2.19
CA HIS A 792 -1.11 31.39 2.20
C HIS A 792 -1.70 31.42 0.76
N ASP A 793 -1.38 32.46 0.00
CA ASP A 793 -1.85 32.61 -1.38
C ASP A 793 -1.39 31.45 -2.27
N TYR A 794 -0.13 31.03 -2.12
CA TYR A 794 0.41 29.86 -2.81
C TYR A 794 -0.36 28.58 -2.45
N MET A 795 -0.66 28.36 -1.16
CA MET A 795 -1.40 27.17 -0.72
C MET A 795 -2.81 27.11 -1.33
N GLU A 796 -3.53 28.24 -1.35
CA GLU A 796 -4.87 28.31 -1.97
C GLU A 796 -4.78 28.14 -3.49
N MET A 797 -3.82 28.77 -4.15
CA MET A 797 -3.57 28.62 -5.58
C MET A 797 -3.26 27.15 -5.94
N SER A 798 -2.45 26.44 -5.13
CA SER A 798 -2.14 25.03 -5.39
C SER A 798 -3.37 24.14 -5.35
N LYS A 799 -4.30 24.38 -4.41
CA LYS A 799 -5.59 23.69 -4.35
C LYS A 799 -6.47 23.99 -5.58
N GLU A 800 -6.50 25.25 -6.02
CA GLU A 800 -7.27 25.65 -7.21
C GLU A 800 -6.71 25.03 -8.49
N ILE A 801 -5.38 24.99 -8.65
CA ILE A 801 -4.72 24.31 -9.76
C ILE A 801 -5.12 22.84 -9.78
N ALA A 802 -5.00 22.17 -8.61
CA ALA A 802 -5.39 20.77 -8.48
C ALA A 802 -6.87 20.54 -8.83
N ARG A 803 -7.79 21.42 -8.39
CA ARG A 803 -9.23 21.31 -8.71
C ARG A 803 -9.51 21.46 -10.20
N LYS A 804 -8.74 22.29 -10.90
CA LYS A 804 -8.94 22.57 -12.34
C LYS A 804 -8.38 21.48 -13.24
N GLN A 805 -7.18 20.98 -12.94
CA GLN A 805 -6.46 20.06 -13.83
C GLN A 805 -6.26 18.64 -13.27
N GLY A 806 -6.73 18.37 -12.03
CA GLY A 806 -6.64 17.03 -11.42
C GLY A 806 -5.26 16.65 -10.88
N TYR A 807 -4.24 17.49 -11.01
CA TYR A 807 -2.88 17.24 -10.54
C TYR A 807 -2.16 18.53 -10.15
N VAL A 808 -1.02 18.37 -9.47
CA VAL A 808 -0.03 19.44 -9.23
C VAL A 808 1.34 18.98 -9.74
N THR A 809 2.28 19.92 -9.94
CA THR A 809 3.61 19.64 -10.49
C THR A 809 4.72 20.17 -9.61
N THR A 810 5.88 19.49 -9.62
CA THR A 810 7.14 20.01 -9.10
C THR A 810 7.74 21.04 -10.06
N LEU A 811 8.80 21.73 -9.62
CA LEU A 811 9.59 22.63 -10.50
C LEU A 811 10.23 21.91 -11.71
N PHE A 812 10.40 20.61 -11.62
CA PHE A 812 10.94 19.77 -12.69
C PHE A 812 9.87 19.13 -13.58
N GLY A 813 8.57 19.39 -13.30
CA GLY A 813 7.45 18.87 -14.09
C GLY A 813 6.89 17.52 -13.63
N ARG A 814 7.36 16.97 -12.48
CA ARG A 814 6.81 15.74 -11.94
C ARG A 814 5.36 15.95 -11.52
N ARG A 815 4.45 15.10 -12.00
CA ARG A 815 3.01 15.20 -11.72
C ARG A 815 2.61 14.38 -10.49
N ARG A 816 1.76 14.96 -9.66
CA ARG A 816 1.04 14.26 -8.59
C ARG A 816 -0.45 14.37 -8.88
N TYR A 817 -1.07 13.26 -9.27
CA TYR A 817 -2.50 13.21 -9.53
C TYR A 817 -3.30 13.21 -8.23
N LEU A 818 -4.44 13.92 -8.21
CA LEU A 818 -5.28 14.14 -7.03
C LEU A 818 -6.76 13.93 -7.39
N PRO A 819 -7.18 12.69 -7.70
CA PRO A 819 -8.55 12.39 -8.11
C PRO A 819 -9.59 12.80 -7.08
N ASP A 820 -9.23 12.78 -5.79
CA ASP A 820 -10.11 13.10 -4.67
C ASP A 820 -10.21 14.59 -4.33
N ILE A 821 -9.57 15.48 -5.10
CA ILE A 821 -9.50 16.93 -4.78
C ILE A 821 -10.88 17.59 -4.76
N ASN A 822 -11.83 17.07 -5.53
CA ASN A 822 -13.22 17.54 -5.60
C ASN A 822 -14.21 16.63 -4.86
N SER A 823 -13.73 15.72 -4.02
CA SER A 823 -14.59 14.81 -3.23
C SER A 823 -15.57 15.58 -2.33
N HIS A 824 -16.82 15.15 -2.29
CA HIS A 824 -17.82 15.69 -1.36
C HIS A 824 -17.50 15.33 0.10
N ASN A 825 -16.77 14.24 0.36
CA ASN A 825 -16.30 13.89 1.69
C ASN A 825 -15.18 14.83 2.13
N ALA A 826 -15.46 15.66 3.16
CA ALA A 826 -14.54 16.66 3.66
C ALA A 826 -13.18 16.07 4.14
N THR A 827 -13.18 14.86 4.70
CA THR A 827 -11.96 14.19 5.19
C THR A 827 -11.08 13.76 4.02
N VAL A 828 -11.68 13.15 2.99
CA VAL A 828 -11.00 12.68 1.76
C VAL A 828 -10.49 13.90 0.98
N ARG A 829 -11.35 14.89 0.75
CA ARG A 829 -10.96 16.15 0.11
C ARG A 829 -9.83 16.86 0.87
N GLY A 830 -9.92 16.96 2.19
CA GLY A 830 -8.87 17.58 3.01
C GLY A 830 -7.53 16.86 2.93
N PHE A 831 -7.53 15.53 2.72
CA PHE A 831 -6.30 14.78 2.45
C PHE A 831 -5.72 15.13 1.08
N ALA A 832 -6.54 15.21 0.04
CA ALA A 832 -6.12 15.59 -1.30
C ALA A 832 -5.63 17.06 -1.34
N GLU A 833 -6.29 17.97 -0.64
CA GLU A 833 -5.86 19.37 -0.50
C GLU A 833 -4.48 19.51 0.18
N ARG A 834 -4.21 18.73 1.22
CA ARG A 834 -2.87 18.69 1.83
C ARG A 834 -1.82 18.18 0.85
N ASN A 835 -2.14 17.13 0.09
CA ASN A 835 -1.23 16.63 -0.95
C ASN A 835 -1.00 17.64 -2.07
N ALA A 836 -2.01 18.45 -2.44
CA ALA A 836 -1.87 19.52 -3.43
C ALA A 836 -0.82 20.56 -3.01
N ILE A 837 -0.72 20.84 -1.71
CA ILE A 837 0.26 21.78 -1.15
C ILE A 837 1.64 21.12 -1.05
N ASN A 838 1.68 19.89 -0.52
CA ASN A 838 2.94 19.23 -0.13
C ASN A 838 3.69 18.63 -1.31
N ALA A 839 2.99 18.05 -2.28
CA ALA A 839 3.65 17.30 -3.35
C ALA A 839 4.60 18.15 -4.20
N PRO A 840 4.28 19.40 -4.58
CA PRO A 840 5.23 20.26 -5.28
C PRO A 840 6.50 20.55 -4.48
N ILE A 841 6.39 20.69 -3.16
CA ILE A 841 7.51 21.01 -2.28
C ILE A 841 8.41 19.81 -2.08
N GLN A 842 7.84 18.71 -1.60
CA GLN A 842 8.57 17.47 -1.32
C GLN A 842 9.16 16.86 -2.60
N GLY A 843 8.39 16.88 -3.69
CA GLY A 843 8.86 16.35 -4.96
C GLY A 843 9.98 17.19 -5.56
N THR A 844 9.91 18.52 -5.45
CA THR A 844 11.02 19.40 -5.89
C THR A 844 12.26 19.15 -5.06
N ALA A 845 12.16 19.02 -3.74
CA ALA A 845 13.29 18.69 -2.88
C ALA A 845 13.93 17.33 -3.27
N ALA A 846 13.08 16.32 -3.55
CA ALA A 846 13.52 15.01 -4.03
C ALA A 846 14.22 15.08 -5.39
N ASP A 847 13.72 15.89 -6.32
CA ASP A 847 14.35 16.07 -7.62
C ASP A 847 15.70 16.81 -7.49
N ILE A 848 15.83 17.80 -6.60
CA ILE A 848 17.07 18.51 -6.34
C ILE A 848 18.17 17.58 -5.84
N ILE A 849 17.88 16.74 -4.84
CA ILE A 849 18.88 15.80 -4.30
C ILE A 849 19.31 14.75 -5.36
N LYS A 850 18.37 14.29 -6.20
CA LYS A 850 18.69 13.40 -7.32
C LYS A 850 19.66 14.04 -8.32
N VAL A 851 19.47 15.31 -8.66
CA VAL A 851 20.38 16.08 -9.50
C VAL A 851 21.76 16.18 -8.86
N ALA A 852 21.82 16.48 -7.54
CA ALA A 852 23.09 16.52 -6.81
C ALA A 852 23.82 15.16 -6.86
N MET A 853 23.11 14.05 -6.58
CA MET A 853 23.67 12.70 -6.63
C MET A 853 24.28 12.37 -7.99
N ILE A 854 23.58 12.69 -9.08
CA ILE A 854 24.06 12.48 -10.45
C ILE A 854 25.34 13.27 -10.73
N ARG A 855 25.38 14.56 -10.37
CA ARG A 855 26.52 15.45 -10.61
C ARG A 855 27.72 15.05 -9.76
N ILE A 856 27.54 14.72 -8.49
CA ILE A 856 28.60 14.22 -7.60
C ILE A 856 29.22 12.95 -8.19
N HIS A 857 28.41 11.99 -8.59
CA HIS A 857 28.88 10.75 -9.17
C HIS A 857 29.66 10.98 -10.48
N GLN A 858 29.17 11.87 -11.36
CA GLN A 858 29.88 12.24 -12.60
C GLN A 858 31.22 12.89 -12.30
N ARG A 859 31.29 13.80 -11.33
CA ARG A 859 32.54 14.45 -10.92
C ARG A 859 33.52 13.49 -10.27
N PHE A 860 33.03 12.58 -9.42
CA PHE A 860 33.88 11.55 -8.83
C PHE A 860 34.58 10.71 -9.94
N LYS A 861 33.82 10.29 -10.95
CA LYS A 861 34.36 9.55 -12.09
C LYS A 861 35.36 10.39 -12.92
N ALA A 862 35.02 11.64 -13.20
CA ALA A 862 35.84 12.52 -14.02
C ALA A 862 37.15 12.92 -13.32
N GLU A 863 37.12 13.14 -12.00
CA GLU A 863 38.27 13.54 -11.21
C GLU A 863 39.05 12.34 -10.59
N GLY A 864 38.60 11.09 -10.86
CA GLY A 864 39.28 9.87 -10.41
C GLY A 864 39.18 9.65 -8.89
N ILE A 865 38.12 10.14 -8.24
CA ILE A 865 37.87 9.96 -6.81
C ILE A 865 37.53 8.49 -6.54
N ARG A 866 38.20 7.90 -5.54
CA ARG A 866 37.97 6.51 -5.08
C ARG A 866 36.93 6.41 -3.98
N SER A 867 36.67 7.51 -3.29
CA SER A 867 35.64 7.61 -2.24
C SER A 867 34.25 7.31 -2.81
N LYS A 868 33.39 6.71 -1.96
CA LYS A 868 32.14 6.10 -2.41
C LYS A 868 30.93 6.77 -1.77
N MET A 869 29.91 7.07 -2.56
CA MET A 869 28.57 7.36 -2.05
C MET A 869 27.94 6.03 -1.60
N ILE A 870 27.40 5.96 -0.38
CA ILE A 870 26.93 4.71 0.22
C ILE A 870 25.45 4.74 0.63
N LEU A 871 24.93 5.89 1.09
CA LEU A 871 23.52 6.02 1.52
C LEU A 871 22.93 7.36 1.09
N GLN A 872 21.62 7.34 0.87
CA GLN A 872 20.76 8.52 0.77
C GLN A 872 19.61 8.36 1.77
N VAL A 873 19.45 9.31 2.69
CA VAL A 873 18.43 9.29 3.75
C VAL A 873 17.73 10.64 3.80
N HIS A 874 16.51 10.73 3.31
CA HIS A 874 15.70 11.96 3.21
C HIS A 874 16.40 13.04 2.36
N ASP A 875 17.05 14.03 2.99
CA ASP A 875 17.80 15.14 2.39
C ASP A 875 19.32 15.06 2.63
N GLU A 876 19.77 13.92 3.15
CA GLU A 876 21.15 13.61 3.52
C GLU A 876 21.81 12.63 2.54
N LEU A 877 23.08 12.87 2.20
CA LEU A 877 23.95 11.97 1.45
C LEU A 877 25.12 11.55 2.31
N ASN A 878 25.42 10.25 2.31
CA ASN A 878 26.49 9.67 3.12
C ASN A 878 27.53 8.98 2.25
N PHE A 879 28.80 9.11 2.67
CA PHE A 879 29.95 8.64 1.91
C PHE A 879 30.96 7.92 2.80
N SER A 880 31.69 6.99 2.21
CA SER A 880 32.93 6.44 2.75
C SER A 880 34.11 7.11 2.03
N VAL A 881 34.90 7.89 2.77
CA VAL A 881 35.88 8.83 2.18
C VAL A 881 37.30 8.48 2.60
N TYR A 882 38.20 8.31 1.64
CA TYR A 882 39.62 8.17 1.90
C TYR A 882 40.21 9.45 2.51
N PRO A 883 41.03 9.38 3.58
CA PRO A 883 41.56 10.56 4.28
C PRO A 883 42.27 11.55 3.35
N GLU A 884 42.97 11.04 2.34
CA GLU A 884 43.72 11.88 1.35
C GLU A 884 42.77 12.61 0.38
N GLU A 885 41.52 12.16 0.22
CA GLU A 885 40.52 12.78 -0.66
C GLU A 885 39.55 13.70 0.10
N LYS A 886 39.70 13.82 1.44
CA LYS A 886 38.77 14.49 2.34
C LYS A 886 38.36 15.89 1.86
N GLU A 887 39.31 16.77 1.63
CA GLU A 887 39.05 18.17 1.24
C GLU A 887 38.43 18.26 -0.16
N GLN A 888 38.86 17.38 -1.08
CA GLN A 888 38.36 17.35 -2.45
C GLN A 888 36.91 16.83 -2.50
N VAL A 889 36.59 15.77 -1.76
CA VAL A 889 35.23 15.20 -1.67
C VAL A 889 34.29 16.22 -1.03
N GLU A 890 34.66 16.83 0.09
CA GLU A 890 33.82 17.84 0.76
C GLU A 890 33.49 19.00 -0.18
N ARG A 891 34.50 19.54 -0.86
CA ARG A 891 34.33 20.62 -1.82
C ARG A 891 33.40 20.22 -2.95
N ILE A 892 33.59 19.04 -3.58
CA ILE A 892 32.76 18.56 -4.70
C ILE A 892 31.31 18.39 -4.23
N VAL A 893 31.10 17.71 -3.11
CA VAL A 893 29.76 17.41 -2.60
C VAL A 893 29.00 18.68 -2.28
N LEU A 894 29.64 19.62 -1.58
CA LEU A 894 28.98 20.89 -1.23
C LEU A 894 28.70 21.76 -2.46
N GLU A 895 29.64 21.86 -3.41
CA GLU A 895 29.44 22.59 -4.67
C GLU A 895 28.26 22.04 -5.46
N GLU A 896 28.14 20.71 -5.62
CA GLU A 896 27.07 20.09 -6.41
C GLU A 896 25.72 20.10 -5.68
N MET A 897 25.70 19.93 -4.36
CA MET A 897 24.47 20.05 -3.59
C MET A 897 23.93 21.49 -3.63
N GLN A 898 24.77 22.48 -3.34
CA GLN A 898 24.36 23.89 -3.31
C GLN A 898 24.07 24.41 -4.73
N GLY A 899 24.71 23.87 -5.75
CA GLY A 899 24.55 24.22 -7.17
C GLY A 899 23.50 23.37 -7.91
N ALA A 900 22.84 22.41 -7.27
CA ALA A 900 21.97 21.45 -7.94
C ALA A 900 20.79 22.12 -8.70
N PHE A 901 20.23 23.18 -8.13
CA PHE A 901 19.17 23.97 -8.73
C PHE A 901 19.19 25.41 -8.25
N GLN A 902 18.81 26.35 -9.13
CA GLN A 902 18.78 27.78 -8.78
C GLN A 902 17.39 28.18 -8.25
N LEU A 903 17.27 28.32 -6.95
CA LEU A 903 16.08 28.87 -6.29
C LEU A 903 16.19 30.42 -6.13
N ALA A 904 15.12 31.07 -5.72
CA ALA A 904 15.12 32.47 -5.33
C ALA A 904 15.94 32.75 -4.04
N VAL A 905 16.28 31.69 -3.31
CA VAL A 905 17.11 31.67 -2.10
C VAL A 905 18.28 30.69 -2.32
N PRO A 906 19.44 30.86 -1.65
CA PRO A 906 20.54 29.93 -1.77
C PRO A 906 20.13 28.55 -1.23
N LEU A 907 20.55 27.47 -1.89
CA LEU A 907 20.60 26.13 -1.31
C LEU A 907 21.84 26.09 -0.38
N VAL A 908 21.67 25.56 0.81
CA VAL A 908 22.72 25.40 1.80
C VAL A 908 22.76 23.93 2.21
N ALA A 909 23.96 23.36 2.25
CA ALA A 909 24.21 22.03 2.77
C ALA A 909 25.24 22.14 3.90
N ASP A 910 24.93 21.48 5.02
CA ASP A 910 25.83 21.31 6.16
C ASP A 910 26.56 19.97 5.99
N SER A 911 27.82 19.87 6.45
CA SER A 911 28.60 18.66 6.30
C SER A 911 29.46 18.37 7.53
N GLY A 912 29.79 17.10 7.75
CA GLY A 912 30.68 16.69 8.82
C GLY A 912 31.38 15.36 8.53
N PHE A 913 32.50 15.16 9.21
CA PHE A 913 33.29 13.92 9.16
C PHE A 913 33.35 13.27 10.54
N GLY A 914 33.34 11.96 10.59
CA GLY A 914 33.45 11.17 11.80
C GLY A 914 33.98 9.77 11.55
N GLN A 915 34.10 9.01 12.60
CA GLN A 915 34.42 7.56 12.53
C GLN A 915 33.18 6.72 12.25
N ASN A 916 32.00 7.30 12.41
CA ASN A 916 30.70 6.65 12.20
C ASN A 916 29.65 7.71 11.79
N TRP A 917 28.47 7.24 11.45
CA TRP A 917 27.39 8.11 11.00
C TRP A 917 26.94 9.15 12.03
N LEU A 918 26.93 8.78 13.33
CA LEU A 918 26.52 9.73 14.37
C LEU A 918 27.51 10.89 14.54
N GLU A 919 28.81 10.62 14.45
CA GLU A 919 29.84 11.66 14.57
C GLU A 919 29.91 12.59 13.37
N ALA A 920 29.52 12.08 12.18
CA ALA A 920 29.54 12.84 10.94
C ALA A 920 28.30 13.72 10.76
N HIS A 921 27.21 13.52 11.54
CA HIS A 921 25.90 14.21 11.38
C HIS A 921 25.67 15.36 12.37
#